data_45bcd5eca98c5637d70eaa641ccf6692
#
_entry.id   45bcd5eca98c5637d70eaa641ccf6692
#
_cell.length_a   1.000
_cell.length_b   1.000
_cell.length_c   1.000
_cell.angle_alpha   90.00
_cell.angle_beta   90.00
_cell.angle_gamma   90.00
#
_symmetry.space_group_name_H-M   'P 1'
#
loop_
_entity.id
_entity.type
_entity.pdbx_description
1 polymer ?
#
loop_
_entity_poly.entity_id
_entity_poly.type
_entity_poly.pdbx_seq_one_letter_code
_entity_poly.pdbx_strand_id
1 'polypeptide(L)'
;MLIFPIFLLAREWTALVYMAADNGLAAWADSDLVEMETVGSNDEVAIVVQLDKPYIGAKRLLVGAGTSYELQNLGIIDMCDWHTLLDFLEWGIDNYPAEKYFVILWDHGSGWTLIPRCSFGSDWSSGNELGIFNGDLRKAMSSLYDYTQEKIDLFAFDACLMQQVEVAFELKKYAKILLAAQTLCPIQGFCYDKIFEHLIDDPERDEKEMAKAAVSLLVETYTNTQPIVYSALKLTKMDNLKSKIDQLANTMIQGLPNSSLVAVRENVQTIPIRNQTPGPDDEFIDMGDLAQGLDSILGNVETSELVQAYDQAILESQFWGDDYSLATGLTIWFPREYRLFKQLIDEYAGLDWAQSRWRQFLNWFYNLDDIRPNSISWLTASSIGKNNDFRLTWNAAFDLAPVTYKVLEMTDSTVSVFNDLCEDSSQWNFQGFTIDSTNAYSGSACFFSGNVSNLQNSIETKEQILLSDLGVLDIYLYYNTEDMTDSLRIEFGTFKDVHYGWSNGWQRRRVVLPPGNDRLMISYYTNSSINRGGCYIDNIEVKDLINGQYIREYLSDTSLYVFGKIRGDYGFAVLAEDKYGNTSNLSDFTDVLIERYAAPFSIPSPFQTGCDIVLDYPDSLQPTVRIFSLSGRAIKTFPHASIENKQIHWDGKDGQNRDIGSGLYFVLVKAGSFKMLGKIARQR
;
A
#
# COMPACT_ATOMS: atom_id res chain seq x y z
N MET A 1 0.62 31.07 44.57
CA MET A 1 -0.50 30.42 43.86
C MET A 1 0.10 29.18 43.19
N LEU A 2 0.01 28.05 43.85
CA LEU A 2 0.49 26.76 43.30
C LEU A 2 -0.50 26.32 42.24
N ILE A 3 -0.10 26.37 40.97
CA ILE A 3 -0.84 25.75 39.88
C ILE A 3 -0.53 24.25 39.97
N PHE A 4 -1.44 23.49 40.59
CA PHE A 4 -1.42 22.04 40.41
C PHE A 4 -1.77 21.77 38.94
N PRO A 5 -0.97 20.98 38.22
CA PRO A 5 -1.43 20.49 36.93
C PRO A 5 -2.70 19.65 37.19
N ILE A 6 -3.82 20.04 36.63
CA ILE A 6 -4.97 19.17 36.53
C ILE A 6 -4.50 18.05 35.59
N PHE A 7 -4.07 16.91 36.18
CA PHE A 7 -4.04 15.66 35.42
C PHE A 7 -5.49 15.38 35.06
N LEU A 8 -5.89 15.67 33.83
CA LEU A 8 -7.04 14.97 33.27
C LEU A 8 -6.67 13.48 33.40
N LEU A 9 -7.36 12.76 34.26
CA LEU A 9 -7.28 11.30 34.28
C LEU A 9 -7.67 10.86 32.87
N ALA A 10 -6.76 10.15 32.19
CA ALA A 10 -7.09 9.52 30.91
C ALA A 10 -8.30 8.59 31.16
N ARG A 11 -9.19 8.51 30.20
CA ARG A 11 -10.29 7.53 30.23
C ARG A 11 -9.71 6.12 30.21
N GLU A 12 -10.48 5.15 30.65
CA GLU A 12 -10.10 3.74 30.50
C GLU A 12 -10.15 3.35 29.03
N TRP A 13 -11.22 3.76 28.29
CA TRP A 13 -11.37 3.47 26.88
C TRP A 13 -11.84 4.68 26.07
N THR A 14 -11.33 4.74 24.84
CA THR A 14 -11.93 5.52 23.78
C THR A 14 -12.23 4.61 22.59
N ALA A 15 -13.53 4.50 22.24
CA ALA A 15 -13.98 3.85 21.03
C ALA A 15 -14.00 4.87 19.88
N LEU A 16 -13.24 4.60 18.79
CA LEU A 16 -13.18 5.40 17.58
C LEU A 16 -13.87 4.64 16.46
N VAL A 17 -15.06 5.06 16.07
CA VAL A 17 -15.89 4.40 15.07
C VAL A 17 -15.84 5.20 13.76
N TYR A 18 -15.28 4.62 12.72
CA TYR A 18 -15.13 5.20 11.40
C TYR A 18 -16.21 4.65 10.47
N MET A 19 -17.30 5.39 10.28
CA MET A 19 -18.47 4.96 9.51
C MET A 19 -18.48 5.59 8.12
N ALA A 20 -17.90 4.88 7.13
CA ALA A 20 -17.88 5.30 5.74
C ALA A 20 -19.21 4.92 5.07
N ALA A 21 -20.27 5.66 5.37
CA ALA A 21 -21.63 5.35 4.95
C ALA A 21 -22.13 6.19 3.75
N ASP A 22 -21.22 6.80 2.96
CA ASP A 22 -21.60 7.42 1.66
C ASP A 22 -21.82 6.35 0.59
N ASN A 23 -22.78 5.45 0.87
CA ASN A 23 -23.13 4.32 0.00
C ASN A 23 -24.51 3.75 0.36
N GLY A 24 -24.80 2.51 -0.10
CA GLY A 24 -26.08 1.84 0.14
C GLY A 24 -26.39 1.49 1.60
N LEU A 25 -25.42 1.60 2.51
CA LEU A 25 -25.58 1.29 3.93
C LEU A 25 -25.98 2.52 4.79
N ALA A 26 -26.14 3.70 4.20
CA ALA A 26 -26.40 4.94 4.95
C ALA A 26 -27.55 4.87 5.97
N ALA A 27 -28.61 4.13 5.68
CA ALA A 27 -29.74 3.97 6.59
C ALA A 27 -29.40 3.07 7.80
N TRP A 28 -28.48 2.12 7.63
CA TRP A 28 -28.03 1.23 8.70
C TRP A 28 -27.06 1.96 9.64
N ALA A 29 -26.24 2.85 9.11
CA ALA A 29 -25.39 3.72 9.92
C ALA A 29 -26.21 4.60 10.90
N ASP A 30 -27.41 5.06 10.50
CA ASP A 30 -28.33 5.76 11.40
C ASP A 30 -28.84 4.83 12.52
N SER A 31 -29.16 3.56 12.19
CA SER A 31 -29.62 2.60 13.17
C SER A 31 -28.53 2.27 14.20
N ASP A 32 -27.31 2.08 13.73
CA ASP A 32 -26.16 1.74 14.58
C ASP A 32 -25.77 2.94 15.48
N LEU A 33 -25.87 4.17 14.95
CA LEU A 33 -25.69 5.36 15.78
C LEU A 33 -26.75 5.45 16.89
N VAL A 34 -28.01 5.11 16.60
CA VAL A 34 -29.07 5.05 17.61
C VAL A 34 -28.80 3.95 18.65
N GLU A 35 -28.29 2.79 18.26
CA GLU A 35 -27.86 1.76 19.22
C GLU A 35 -26.74 2.29 20.14
N MET A 36 -25.72 2.96 19.59
CA MET A 36 -24.68 3.60 20.39
C MET A 36 -25.24 4.65 21.36
N GLU A 37 -26.25 5.43 20.93
CA GLU A 37 -26.95 6.43 21.76
C GLU A 37 -27.77 5.83 22.89
N THR A 38 -28.16 4.56 22.81
CA THR A 38 -28.86 3.92 23.97
C THR A 38 -27.94 3.81 25.16
N VAL A 39 -26.63 3.75 24.94
CA VAL A 39 -25.60 3.64 25.97
C VAL A 39 -24.94 5.00 26.23
N GLY A 40 -24.33 5.57 25.19
CA GLY A 40 -23.62 6.85 25.24
C GLY A 40 -22.27 6.80 25.95
N SER A 41 -21.55 7.90 25.90
CA SER A 41 -20.26 8.07 26.60
C SER A 41 -20.47 8.44 28.08
N ASN A 42 -19.46 8.15 28.89
CA ASN A 42 -19.40 8.58 30.31
C ASN A 42 -17.98 9.14 30.63
N ASP A 43 -17.64 9.27 31.90
CA ASP A 43 -16.33 9.80 32.32
C ASP A 43 -15.17 8.83 32.05
N GLU A 44 -15.43 7.52 31.99
CA GLU A 44 -14.44 6.45 31.82
C GLU A 44 -14.36 5.92 30.39
N VAL A 45 -15.45 6.05 29.61
CA VAL A 45 -15.54 5.55 28.23
C VAL A 45 -16.05 6.66 27.31
N ALA A 46 -15.29 6.99 26.27
CA ALA A 46 -15.75 7.86 25.20
C ALA A 46 -16.10 7.03 23.95
N ILE A 47 -17.22 7.34 23.32
CA ILE A 47 -17.64 6.80 22.02
C ILE A 47 -17.65 7.96 21.03
N VAL A 48 -16.70 7.95 20.10
CA VAL A 48 -16.49 9.01 19.11
C VAL A 48 -16.66 8.45 17.71
N VAL A 49 -17.50 9.07 16.93
CA VAL A 49 -17.88 8.59 15.60
C VAL A 49 -17.48 9.63 14.54
N GLN A 50 -16.83 9.20 13.47
CA GLN A 50 -16.80 9.95 12.20
C GLN A 50 -17.78 9.26 11.25
N LEU A 51 -18.86 9.95 10.90
CA LEU A 51 -19.93 9.43 10.06
C LEU A 51 -20.05 10.26 8.79
N ASP A 52 -19.91 9.63 7.65
CA ASP A 52 -20.19 10.23 6.33
C ASP A 52 -21.44 9.61 5.71
N LYS A 53 -22.24 10.44 5.04
CA LYS A 53 -23.46 9.98 4.35
C LYS A 53 -23.67 10.69 3.02
N PRO A 54 -24.34 10.01 2.03
CA PRO A 54 -24.62 10.59 0.73
C PRO A 54 -25.28 11.97 0.83
N TYR A 55 -24.77 12.94 0.07
CA TYR A 55 -25.27 14.31 -0.06
C TYR A 55 -25.23 15.18 1.22
N ILE A 56 -24.88 14.61 2.38
CA ILE A 56 -24.82 15.30 3.67
C ILE A 56 -23.37 15.63 4.04
N GLY A 57 -22.46 14.74 3.70
CA GLY A 57 -21.04 14.79 4.06
C GLY A 57 -20.74 14.27 5.47
N ALA A 58 -19.48 14.34 5.83
CA ALA A 58 -18.95 13.74 7.04
C ALA A 58 -19.01 14.70 8.24
N LYS A 59 -19.20 14.09 9.41
CA LYS A 59 -19.24 14.76 10.73
C LYS A 59 -18.50 13.94 11.75
N ARG A 60 -17.87 14.62 12.72
CA ARG A 60 -17.38 14.00 13.95
C ARG A 60 -18.40 14.22 15.07
N LEU A 61 -18.73 13.17 15.78
CA LEU A 61 -19.76 13.12 16.80
C LEU A 61 -19.19 12.56 18.10
N LEU A 62 -19.59 13.13 19.23
CA LEU A 62 -19.49 12.46 20.53
C LEU A 62 -20.86 11.85 20.84
N VAL A 63 -20.89 10.55 21.01
CA VAL A 63 -22.15 9.84 21.34
C VAL A 63 -22.47 10.01 22.82
N GLY A 64 -23.60 10.65 23.12
CA GLY A 64 -24.13 10.76 24.46
C GLY A 64 -25.38 9.87 24.63
N ALA A 65 -25.80 9.62 25.86
CA ALA A 65 -27.02 8.85 26.14
C ALA A 65 -28.25 9.56 25.58
N GLY A 66 -28.91 8.94 24.61
CA GLY A 66 -30.10 9.43 23.94
C GLY A 66 -29.88 10.49 22.86
N THR A 67 -28.64 10.88 22.56
CA THR A 67 -28.32 11.86 21.49
C THR A 67 -26.83 11.92 21.21
N SER A 68 -26.47 12.27 19.98
CA SER A 68 -25.08 12.56 19.61
C SER A 68 -24.84 14.07 19.47
N TYR A 69 -23.66 14.51 19.84
CA TYR A 69 -23.25 15.92 19.79
C TYR A 69 -22.26 16.11 18.62
N GLU A 70 -22.62 16.98 17.67
CA GLU A 70 -21.74 17.35 16.59
C GLU A 70 -20.54 18.13 17.12
N LEU A 71 -19.33 17.59 16.91
CA LEU A 71 -18.06 18.18 17.30
C LEU A 71 -17.46 18.97 16.14
N GLN A 72 -17.53 18.40 14.94
CA GLN A 72 -17.02 19.00 13.70
C GLN A 72 -17.91 18.62 12.52
N ASN A 73 -18.08 19.54 11.59
CA ASN A 73 -18.65 19.28 10.28
C ASN A 73 -17.53 19.38 9.24
N LEU A 74 -17.25 18.28 8.56
CA LEU A 74 -16.14 18.16 7.62
C LEU A 74 -16.58 18.42 6.17
N GLY A 75 -17.90 18.47 5.92
CA GLY A 75 -18.45 18.57 4.57
C GLY A 75 -18.25 17.28 3.78
N ILE A 76 -18.23 17.41 2.46
CA ILE A 76 -17.99 16.26 1.58
C ILE A 76 -16.48 15.96 1.55
N ILE A 77 -16.10 14.79 2.00
CA ILE A 77 -14.73 14.30 2.03
C ILE A 77 -14.70 12.86 1.48
N ASP A 78 -13.53 12.37 1.17
CA ASP A 78 -13.33 10.97 0.75
C ASP A 78 -12.99 10.11 1.97
N MET A 79 -13.96 9.30 2.42
CA MET A 79 -13.75 8.37 3.55
C MET A 79 -12.92 7.14 3.15
N CYS A 80 -12.67 6.93 1.86
CA CYS A 80 -11.80 5.87 1.36
C CYS A 80 -10.35 6.35 1.11
N ASP A 81 -10.04 7.62 1.35
CA ASP A 81 -8.65 8.10 1.42
C ASP A 81 -8.04 7.72 2.80
N TRP A 82 -6.94 6.99 2.79
CA TRP A 82 -6.24 6.59 4.02
C TRP A 82 -5.77 7.78 4.88
N HIS A 83 -5.57 8.96 4.30
CA HIS A 83 -5.27 10.18 5.06
C HIS A 83 -6.48 10.65 5.87
N THR A 84 -7.68 10.47 5.35
CA THR A 84 -8.92 10.81 6.09
C THR A 84 -9.10 9.89 7.29
N LEU A 85 -8.81 8.59 7.13
CA LEU A 85 -8.80 7.66 8.26
C LEU A 85 -7.75 8.05 9.29
N LEU A 86 -6.53 8.33 8.86
CA LEU A 86 -5.43 8.75 9.75
C LEU A 86 -5.79 10.02 10.53
N ASP A 87 -6.29 11.04 9.84
CA ASP A 87 -6.71 12.32 10.46
C ASP A 87 -7.78 12.12 11.53
N PHE A 88 -8.74 11.21 11.30
CA PHE A 88 -9.73 10.89 12.33
C PHE A 88 -9.10 10.20 13.55
N LEU A 89 -8.23 9.22 13.32
CA LEU A 89 -7.60 8.47 14.40
C LEU A 89 -6.67 9.35 15.24
N GLU A 90 -5.81 10.16 14.60
CA GLU A 90 -4.95 11.12 15.31
C GLU A 90 -5.77 12.15 16.09
N TRP A 91 -6.78 12.73 15.44
CA TRP A 91 -7.66 13.69 16.08
C TRP A 91 -8.42 13.07 17.25
N GLY A 92 -8.90 11.84 17.11
CA GLY A 92 -9.63 11.11 18.16
C GLY A 92 -8.76 10.85 19.39
N ILE A 93 -7.53 10.40 19.18
CA ILE A 93 -6.56 10.15 20.25
C ILE A 93 -6.18 11.45 20.97
N ASP A 94 -5.97 12.54 20.24
CA ASP A 94 -5.59 13.82 20.82
C ASP A 94 -6.71 14.46 21.66
N ASN A 95 -7.94 14.33 21.23
CA ASN A 95 -9.09 14.98 21.89
C ASN A 95 -9.77 14.11 22.95
N TYR A 96 -9.60 12.80 22.85
CA TYR A 96 -10.18 11.80 23.76
C TYR A 96 -9.11 10.82 24.23
N PRO A 97 -8.07 11.30 24.96
CA PRO A 97 -7.00 10.43 25.44
C PRO A 97 -7.55 9.37 26.42
N ALA A 98 -7.09 8.12 26.25
CA ALA A 98 -7.47 6.98 27.07
C ALA A 98 -6.29 6.02 27.27
N GLU A 99 -6.43 5.12 28.26
CA GLU A 99 -5.45 4.04 28.48
C GLU A 99 -5.53 2.97 27.40
N LYS A 100 -6.73 2.78 26.79
CA LYS A 100 -6.99 1.79 25.75
C LYS A 100 -7.86 2.35 24.63
N TYR A 101 -7.59 1.91 23.42
CA TYR A 101 -8.33 2.33 22.23
C TYR A 101 -9.01 1.15 21.54
N PHE A 102 -10.29 1.33 21.24
CA PHE A 102 -11.09 0.42 20.43
C PHE A 102 -11.42 1.11 19.10
N VAL A 103 -10.73 0.74 18.02
CA VAL A 103 -10.98 1.26 16.67
C VAL A 103 -11.91 0.33 15.92
N ILE A 104 -12.98 0.86 15.37
CA ILE A 104 -13.97 0.11 14.57
C ILE A 104 -14.07 0.77 13.20
N LEU A 105 -13.80 0.01 12.14
CA LEU A 105 -14.05 0.41 10.76
C LEU A 105 -15.35 -0.23 10.28
N TRP A 106 -16.29 0.60 9.85
CA TRP A 106 -17.64 0.23 9.49
C TRP A 106 -17.93 0.54 8.02
N ASP A 107 -18.22 -0.47 7.21
CA ASP A 107 -18.71 -0.42 5.82
C ASP A 107 -18.87 -1.83 5.21
N HIS A 108 -18.98 -1.91 3.89
CA HIS A 108 -18.79 -3.15 3.13
C HIS A 108 -17.36 -3.70 3.28
N GLY A 109 -17.21 -5.02 3.14
CA GLY A 109 -15.91 -5.69 3.14
C GLY A 109 -15.87 -6.92 2.25
N SER A 110 -14.71 -7.22 1.68
CA SER A 110 -14.44 -8.45 0.93
C SER A 110 -13.05 -9.03 1.23
N GLY A 111 -12.49 -8.64 2.38
CA GLY A 111 -11.14 -9.01 2.76
C GLY A 111 -10.09 -8.23 1.98
N TRP A 112 -9.01 -8.91 1.56
CA TRP A 112 -7.91 -8.26 0.87
C TRP A 112 -8.19 -7.99 -0.62
N THR A 113 -9.18 -8.61 -1.24
CA THR A 113 -9.39 -8.62 -2.70
C THR A 113 -10.32 -7.51 -3.19
N LEU A 114 -10.20 -7.15 -4.47
CA LEU A 114 -11.11 -6.24 -5.18
C LEU A 114 -12.31 -6.92 -5.84
N ILE A 115 -12.50 -8.23 -5.71
CA ILE A 115 -13.56 -8.95 -6.41
C ILE A 115 -14.54 -9.56 -5.39
N PRO A 116 -15.82 -9.11 -5.42
CA PRO A 116 -16.44 -8.14 -6.33
C PRO A 116 -16.36 -6.71 -5.81
N ARG A 117 -15.43 -5.91 -6.27
CA ARG A 117 -15.25 -4.48 -5.99
C ARG A 117 -15.53 -4.06 -4.54
N CYS A 118 -14.56 -4.12 -3.67
CA CYS A 118 -14.37 -3.41 -2.39
C CYS A 118 -13.48 -4.25 -1.49
N SER A 119 -12.26 -3.86 -1.30
CA SER A 119 -11.42 -4.45 -0.24
C SER A 119 -12.00 -4.12 1.13
N PHE A 120 -12.14 -2.83 1.43
CA PHE A 120 -12.93 -2.28 2.54
C PHE A 120 -13.50 -0.94 2.11
N GLY A 121 -14.78 -0.71 2.41
CA GLY A 121 -15.46 0.55 2.21
C GLY A 121 -15.72 0.92 0.74
N SER A 122 -16.68 1.77 0.54
CA SER A 122 -16.94 2.44 -0.73
C SER A 122 -17.53 3.82 -0.47
N ASP A 123 -17.03 4.82 -1.17
CA ASP A 123 -17.49 6.20 -1.09
C ASP A 123 -18.05 6.60 -2.47
N TRP A 124 -19.36 6.84 -2.54
CA TRP A 124 -20.03 7.15 -3.79
C TRP A 124 -19.70 8.54 -4.32
N SER A 125 -19.42 9.49 -3.44
CA SER A 125 -19.10 10.87 -3.82
C SER A 125 -17.74 10.98 -4.46
N SER A 126 -16.74 10.25 -3.96
CA SER A 126 -15.39 10.19 -4.55
C SER A 126 -15.25 9.09 -5.60
N GLY A 127 -16.03 8.01 -5.48
CA GLY A 127 -15.89 6.79 -6.27
C GLY A 127 -14.70 5.92 -5.85
N ASN A 128 -14.11 6.18 -4.69
CA ASN A 128 -12.94 5.46 -4.17
C ASN A 128 -13.31 4.31 -3.23
N GLU A 129 -12.33 3.46 -2.98
CA GLU A 129 -12.36 2.32 -2.05
C GLU A 129 -11.07 2.30 -1.24
N LEU A 130 -11.12 1.97 0.04
CA LEU A 130 -9.93 1.83 0.88
C LEU A 130 -9.32 0.44 0.65
N GLY A 131 -8.18 0.39 -0.02
CA GLY A 131 -7.56 -0.87 -0.41
C GLY A 131 -6.75 -1.53 0.72
N ILE A 132 -6.95 -2.84 0.90
CA ILE A 132 -6.04 -3.65 1.72
C ILE A 132 -4.80 -4.04 0.90
N PHE A 133 -5.03 -4.56 -0.32
CA PHE A 133 -3.98 -5.05 -1.23
C PHE A 133 -2.99 -3.98 -1.69
N ASN A 134 -3.41 -2.72 -1.82
CA ASN A 134 -2.57 -1.58 -2.21
C ASN A 134 -1.87 -0.92 -1.02
N GLY A 135 -2.10 -1.45 0.20
CA GLY A 135 -1.49 -1.01 1.44
C GLY A 135 -2.08 0.26 2.05
N ASP A 136 -3.26 0.75 1.63
CA ASP A 136 -3.85 1.98 2.19
C ASP A 136 -4.13 1.85 3.68
N LEU A 137 -4.77 0.76 4.11
CA LEU A 137 -4.95 0.49 5.55
C LEU A 137 -3.61 0.47 6.30
N ARG A 138 -2.61 -0.20 5.76
CA ARG A 138 -1.28 -0.27 6.37
C ARG A 138 -0.60 1.09 6.44
N LYS A 139 -0.74 1.95 5.42
CA LYS A 139 -0.22 3.33 5.43
C LYS A 139 -0.84 4.14 6.57
N ALA A 140 -2.17 4.11 6.72
CA ALA A 140 -2.86 4.79 7.79
C ALA A 140 -2.37 4.30 9.16
N MET A 141 -2.37 2.99 9.38
CA MET A 141 -2.00 2.40 10.67
C MET A 141 -0.50 2.53 10.99
N SER A 142 0.37 2.50 9.99
CA SER A 142 1.80 2.74 10.17
C SER A 142 2.07 4.19 10.58
N SER A 143 1.40 5.15 9.92
CA SER A 143 1.52 6.56 10.25
C SER A 143 1.00 6.87 11.64
N LEU A 144 -0.13 6.27 12.01
CA LEU A 144 -0.66 6.37 13.38
C LEU A 144 0.31 5.81 14.42
N TYR A 145 0.89 4.65 14.15
CA TYR A 145 1.90 4.06 15.04
C TYR A 145 3.16 4.92 15.14
N ASP A 146 3.60 5.52 14.04
CA ASP A 146 4.73 6.46 14.04
C ASP A 146 4.41 7.73 14.85
N TYR A 147 3.15 8.14 14.89
CA TYR A 147 2.66 9.27 15.66
C TYR A 147 2.57 8.96 17.16
N THR A 148 1.90 7.86 17.53
CA THR A 148 1.62 7.50 18.93
C THR A 148 2.74 6.71 19.60
N GLN A 149 3.53 5.94 18.85
CA GLN A 149 4.46 4.90 19.30
C GLN A 149 3.78 3.77 20.10
N GLU A 150 2.46 3.65 19.99
CA GLU A 150 1.65 2.66 20.69
C GLU A 150 0.75 1.90 19.71
N LYS A 151 0.42 0.65 20.07
CA LYS A 151 -0.49 -0.19 19.31
C LYS A 151 -1.93 0.05 19.76
N ILE A 152 -2.86 0.07 18.82
CA ILE A 152 -4.29 -0.01 19.12
C ILE A 152 -4.58 -1.32 19.89
N ASP A 153 -5.34 -1.24 20.97
CA ASP A 153 -5.63 -2.38 21.84
C ASP A 153 -6.59 -3.36 21.18
N LEU A 154 -7.69 -2.86 20.65
CA LEU A 154 -8.69 -3.64 19.92
C LEU A 154 -9.03 -2.95 18.61
N PHE A 155 -8.76 -3.62 17.49
CA PHE A 155 -9.12 -3.18 16.15
C PHE A 155 -10.21 -4.09 15.60
N ALA A 156 -11.31 -3.52 15.13
CA ALA A 156 -12.42 -4.29 14.60
C ALA A 156 -12.84 -3.82 13.21
N PHE A 157 -13.38 -4.76 12.45
CA PHE A 157 -14.15 -4.49 11.24
C PHE A 157 -15.60 -4.88 11.44
N ASP A 158 -16.48 -3.91 11.42
CA ASP A 158 -17.89 -4.13 11.18
C ASP A 158 -18.14 -4.15 9.68
N ALA A 159 -17.66 -5.21 9.08
CA ALA A 159 -17.64 -5.44 7.64
C ALA A 159 -17.48 -6.93 7.32
N CYS A 160 -17.99 -7.36 6.17
CA CYS A 160 -17.93 -8.75 5.73
C CYS A 160 -16.50 -9.23 5.46
N LEU A 161 -16.18 -10.51 5.75
CA LEU A 161 -15.01 -11.23 5.27
C LEU A 161 -13.65 -10.67 5.70
N MET A 162 -13.58 -9.84 6.73
CA MET A 162 -12.33 -9.19 7.12
C MET A 162 -11.43 -10.06 8.01
N GLN A 163 -11.90 -11.22 8.50
CA GLN A 163 -11.10 -12.11 9.33
C GLN A 163 -10.24 -13.06 8.50
N GLN A 164 -9.26 -12.49 7.84
CA GLN A 164 -8.33 -13.20 6.94
C GLN A 164 -6.89 -13.07 7.43
N VAL A 165 -6.07 -14.11 7.18
CA VAL A 165 -4.63 -14.09 7.48
C VAL A 165 -3.97 -12.89 6.83
N GLU A 166 -4.33 -12.60 5.60
CA GLU A 166 -3.84 -11.50 4.78
C GLU A 166 -4.10 -10.15 5.46
N VAL A 167 -5.35 -9.89 5.86
CA VAL A 167 -5.76 -8.65 6.54
C VAL A 167 -5.09 -8.53 7.91
N ALA A 168 -5.09 -9.63 8.68
CA ALA A 168 -4.46 -9.67 10.00
C ALA A 168 -2.95 -9.35 9.93
N PHE A 169 -2.30 -9.79 8.86
CA PHE A 169 -0.87 -9.57 8.69
C PHE A 169 -0.53 -8.10 8.40
N GLU A 170 -1.40 -7.38 7.69
CA GLU A 170 -1.27 -5.93 7.49
C GLU A 170 -1.33 -5.15 8.82
N LEU A 171 -2.13 -5.64 9.79
CA LEU A 171 -2.39 -4.97 11.07
C LEU A 171 -1.47 -5.40 12.22
N LYS A 172 -0.77 -6.53 12.13
CA LYS A 172 -0.03 -7.16 13.25
C LYS A 172 0.99 -6.27 13.96
N LYS A 173 1.53 -5.29 13.26
CA LYS A 173 2.51 -4.35 13.84
C LYS A 173 1.82 -3.21 14.60
N TYR A 174 0.55 -2.94 14.31
CA TYR A 174 -0.14 -1.70 14.68
C TYR A 174 -1.29 -1.91 15.66
N ALA A 175 -1.80 -3.12 15.79
CA ALA A 175 -2.82 -3.46 16.75
C ALA A 175 -2.47 -4.73 17.55
N LYS A 176 -3.12 -4.94 18.70
CA LYS A 176 -2.90 -6.11 19.56
C LYS A 176 -3.85 -7.25 19.21
N ILE A 177 -5.14 -6.91 19.00
CA ILE A 177 -6.22 -7.84 18.71
C ILE A 177 -6.99 -7.35 17.49
N LEU A 178 -7.37 -8.29 16.61
CA LEU A 178 -8.29 -8.07 15.50
C LEU A 178 -9.61 -8.81 15.81
N LEU A 179 -10.73 -8.11 15.73
CA LEU A 179 -12.10 -8.64 15.80
C LEU A 179 -12.79 -8.44 14.46
N ALA A 180 -13.23 -9.50 13.81
CA ALA A 180 -13.94 -9.39 12.53
C ALA A 180 -14.79 -10.63 12.22
N ALA A 181 -15.62 -10.52 11.19
CA ALA A 181 -16.33 -11.66 10.63
C ALA A 181 -15.46 -12.43 9.64
N GLN A 182 -15.49 -13.74 9.74
CA GLN A 182 -14.93 -14.64 8.73
C GLN A 182 -15.84 -14.77 7.50
N THR A 183 -17.14 -14.54 7.69
CA THR A 183 -18.22 -14.73 6.72
C THR A 183 -18.83 -13.40 6.28
N LEU A 184 -19.86 -13.47 5.45
CA LEU A 184 -20.76 -12.34 5.22
C LEU A 184 -21.46 -11.97 6.53
N CYS A 185 -21.50 -10.68 6.85
CA CYS A 185 -22.17 -10.14 8.03
C CYS A 185 -23.68 -9.95 7.81
N PRO A 186 -24.49 -10.02 8.87
CA PRO A 186 -25.81 -9.43 8.85
C PRO A 186 -25.76 -7.95 8.47
N ILE A 187 -26.75 -7.49 7.71
CA ILE A 187 -26.80 -6.09 7.27
C ILE A 187 -26.95 -5.09 8.43
N GLN A 188 -27.38 -5.57 9.57
CA GLN A 188 -27.50 -4.80 10.82
C GLN A 188 -26.16 -4.52 11.49
N GLY A 189 -25.05 -5.12 11.02
CA GLY A 189 -23.72 -4.87 11.56
C GLY A 189 -23.48 -5.38 12.98
N PHE A 190 -22.74 -4.64 13.77
CA PHE A 190 -22.46 -4.93 15.15
C PHE A 190 -23.67 -4.59 16.05
N CYS A 191 -23.88 -5.32 17.14
CA CYS A 191 -24.86 -4.98 18.19
C CYS A 191 -24.23 -3.94 19.15
N TYR A 192 -24.17 -2.68 18.71
CA TYR A 192 -23.44 -1.61 19.41
C TYR A 192 -24.00 -1.35 20.82
N ASP A 193 -25.29 -1.44 21.00
CA ASP A 193 -25.94 -1.33 22.31
C ASP A 193 -25.32 -2.31 23.31
N LYS A 194 -25.23 -3.58 22.96
CA LYS A 194 -24.73 -4.64 23.86
C LYS A 194 -23.20 -4.55 24.05
N ILE A 195 -22.48 -4.28 22.97
CA ILE A 195 -20.99 -4.20 23.00
C ILE A 195 -20.57 -3.04 23.89
N PHE A 196 -21.19 -1.86 23.73
CA PHE A 196 -20.83 -0.69 24.53
C PHE A 196 -21.42 -0.73 25.94
N GLU A 197 -22.61 -1.30 26.15
CA GLU A 197 -23.09 -1.56 27.50
C GLU A 197 -22.11 -2.45 28.27
N HIS A 198 -21.63 -3.54 27.65
CA HIS A 198 -20.65 -4.42 28.26
C HIS A 198 -19.31 -3.72 28.57
N LEU A 199 -18.87 -2.76 27.74
CA LEU A 199 -17.67 -1.98 27.96
C LEU A 199 -17.84 -0.96 29.10
N ILE A 200 -19.01 -0.30 29.19
CA ILE A 200 -19.31 0.72 30.18
C ILE A 200 -19.59 0.10 31.56
N ASP A 201 -20.17 -1.09 31.61
CA ASP A 201 -20.43 -1.80 32.87
C ASP A 201 -19.17 -2.16 33.66
N ASP A 202 -18.05 -2.35 32.95
CA ASP A 202 -16.73 -2.62 33.58
C ASP A 202 -15.60 -2.14 32.67
N PRO A 203 -15.25 -0.85 32.75
CA PRO A 203 -14.22 -0.26 31.91
C PRO A 203 -12.80 -0.75 32.19
N GLU A 204 -12.55 -1.38 33.36
CA GLU A 204 -11.24 -1.92 33.71
C GLU A 204 -10.88 -3.18 32.92
N ARG A 205 -11.83 -3.81 32.21
CA ARG A 205 -11.57 -5.00 31.37
C ARG A 205 -10.41 -4.79 30.41
N ASP A 206 -9.63 -5.85 30.25
CA ASP A 206 -8.56 -5.84 29.26
C ASP A 206 -9.12 -6.06 27.84
N GLU A 207 -8.30 -5.78 26.86
CA GLU A 207 -8.68 -5.89 25.44
C GLU A 207 -9.06 -7.33 25.02
N LYS A 208 -8.57 -8.35 25.75
CA LYS A 208 -8.89 -9.75 25.43
C LYS A 208 -10.25 -10.14 25.96
N GLU A 209 -10.58 -9.71 27.16
CA GLU A 209 -11.90 -9.95 27.76
C GLU A 209 -12.98 -9.24 26.95
N MET A 210 -12.71 -7.99 26.54
CA MET A 210 -13.62 -7.23 25.69
C MET A 210 -13.83 -7.89 24.32
N ALA A 211 -12.76 -8.33 23.66
CA ALA A 211 -12.85 -8.98 22.36
C ALA A 211 -13.61 -10.31 22.41
N LYS A 212 -13.41 -11.12 23.45
CA LYS A 212 -14.17 -12.37 23.66
C LYS A 212 -15.65 -12.12 23.88
N ALA A 213 -15.96 -11.13 24.73
CA ALA A 213 -17.33 -10.75 24.97
C ALA A 213 -18.03 -10.27 23.69
N ALA A 214 -17.37 -9.44 22.90
CA ALA A 214 -17.91 -8.96 21.63
C ALA A 214 -18.20 -10.11 20.65
N VAL A 215 -17.32 -11.11 20.50
CA VAL A 215 -17.59 -12.31 19.69
C VAL A 215 -18.85 -13.03 20.18
N SER A 216 -18.99 -13.26 21.48
CA SER A 216 -20.14 -13.95 22.04
C SER A 216 -21.44 -13.16 21.82
N LEU A 217 -21.44 -11.85 22.09
CA LEU A 217 -22.60 -10.98 21.92
C LEU A 217 -23.06 -10.92 20.45
N LEU A 218 -22.11 -10.87 19.50
CA LEU A 218 -22.42 -10.87 18.07
C LEU A 218 -23.08 -12.18 17.64
N VAL A 219 -22.51 -13.33 18.01
CA VAL A 219 -23.07 -14.61 17.62
C VAL A 219 -24.41 -14.88 18.30
N GLU A 220 -24.57 -14.55 19.59
CA GLU A 220 -25.84 -14.63 20.29
C GLU A 220 -26.95 -13.78 19.66
N THR A 221 -26.59 -12.56 19.23
CA THR A 221 -27.55 -11.62 18.61
C THR A 221 -28.10 -12.19 17.31
N TYR A 222 -27.25 -12.84 16.51
CA TYR A 222 -27.63 -13.34 15.19
C TYR A 222 -27.99 -14.83 15.15
N THR A 223 -27.96 -15.49 16.27
CA THR A 223 -28.46 -16.86 16.39
C THR A 223 -29.93 -16.97 15.88
N ASN A 224 -30.19 -17.93 15.00
CA ASN A 224 -31.44 -18.14 14.27
C ASN A 224 -31.81 -17.08 13.20
N THR A 225 -30.91 -16.18 12.83
CA THR A 225 -31.15 -15.19 11.76
C THR A 225 -30.44 -15.59 10.44
N GLN A 226 -29.13 -15.69 10.47
CA GLN A 226 -28.32 -16.16 9.33
C GLN A 226 -27.05 -16.85 9.82
N PRO A 227 -26.47 -17.78 9.02
CA PRO A 227 -25.19 -18.39 9.33
C PRO A 227 -24.06 -17.34 9.37
N ILE A 228 -23.27 -17.36 10.44
CA ILE A 228 -22.17 -16.40 10.67
C ILE A 228 -21.01 -17.06 11.40
N VAL A 229 -19.83 -16.46 11.24
CA VAL A 229 -18.63 -16.76 12.05
C VAL A 229 -17.97 -15.44 12.43
N TYR A 230 -17.82 -15.19 13.72
CA TYR A 230 -17.01 -14.09 14.25
C TYR A 230 -15.87 -14.65 15.08
N SER A 231 -14.71 -14.00 15.00
CA SER A 231 -13.58 -14.36 15.84
C SER A 231 -12.75 -13.16 16.27
N ALA A 232 -11.98 -13.35 17.33
CA ALA A 232 -10.95 -12.45 17.81
C ALA A 232 -9.57 -13.12 17.69
N LEU A 233 -8.61 -12.41 17.13
CA LEU A 233 -7.28 -12.88 16.80
C LEU A 233 -6.21 -12.09 17.52
N LYS A 234 -5.26 -12.76 18.19
CA LYS A 234 -4.07 -12.15 18.79
C LYS A 234 -3.03 -11.83 17.72
N LEU A 235 -2.97 -10.60 17.25
CA LEU A 235 -2.05 -10.16 16.22
C LEU A 235 -0.57 -10.32 16.61
N THR A 236 -0.29 -10.34 17.91
CA THR A 236 1.05 -10.61 18.45
C THR A 236 1.55 -12.04 18.20
N LYS A 237 0.66 -12.95 17.77
CA LYS A 237 0.98 -14.35 17.45
C LYS A 237 1.17 -14.61 15.95
N MET A 238 0.89 -13.63 15.10
CA MET A 238 0.92 -13.79 13.64
C MET A 238 2.31 -14.16 13.08
N ASP A 239 3.39 -13.66 13.66
CA ASP A 239 4.75 -14.02 13.21
C ASP A 239 5.06 -15.50 13.49
N ASN A 240 4.62 -16.04 14.63
CA ASN A 240 4.76 -17.47 14.95
C ASN A 240 3.90 -18.30 14.00
N LEU A 241 2.64 -17.92 13.78
CA LEU A 241 1.74 -18.60 12.84
C LEU A 241 2.34 -18.63 11.43
N LYS A 242 2.82 -17.47 10.94
CA LYS A 242 3.50 -17.36 9.64
C LYS A 242 4.68 -18.35 9.54
N SER A 243 5.53 -18.39 10.58
CA SER A 243 6.70 -19.28 10.58
C SER A 243 6.29 -20.74 10.43
N LYS A 244 5.18 -21.17 11.03
CA LYS A 244 4.68 -22.55 10.92
C LYS A 244 4.03 -22.82 9.56
N ILE A 245 3.30 -21.85 9.02
CA ILE A 245 2.78 -21.95 7.65
C ILE A 245 3.94 -22.01 6.63
N ASP A 246 5.00 -21.22 6.82
CA ASP A 246 6.19 -21.26 5.95
C ASP A 246 6.90 -22.62 6.00
N GLN A 247 7.01 -23.23 7.17
CA GLN A 247 7.58 -24.60 7.32
C GLN A 247 6.72 -25.63 6.59
N LEU A 248 5.40 -25.61 6.82
CA LEU A 248 4.47 -26.51 6.15
C LEU A 248 4.49 -26.32 4.63
N ALA A 249 4.49 -25.07 4.13
CA ALA A 249 4.56 -24.78 2.70
C ALA A 249 5.82 -25.41 2.06
N ASN A 250 6.97 -25.33 2.72
CA ASN A 250 8.18 -25.99 2.26
C ASN A 250 8.03 -27.52 2.20
N THR A 251 7.43 -28.13 3.21
CA THR A 251 7.18 -29.58 3.26
C THR A 251 6.24 -30.03 2.15
N MET A 252 5.18 -29.25 1.90
CA MET A 252 4.24 -29.52 0.80
C MET A 252 4.91 -29.44 -0.57
N ILE A 253 5.74 -28.44 -0.81
CA ILE A 253 6.49 -28.25 -2.07
C ILE A 253 7.49 -29.41 -2.29
N GLN A 254 8.11 -29.93 -1.24
CA GLN A 254 9.18 -30.93 -1.35
C GLN A 254 8.72 -32.39 -1.35
N GLY A 255 7.54 -32.69 -0.84
CA GLY A 255 7.22 -34.05 -0.51
C GLY A 255 5.78 -34.55 -0.72
N LEU A 256 4.81 -33.72 -1.00
CA LEU A 256 3.43 -34.17 -1.18
C LEU A 256 3.03 -34.27 -2.65
N PRO A 257 2.40 -35.40 -3.05
CA PRO A 257 1.76 -35.48 -4.35
C PRO A 257 0.68 -34.38 -4.48
N ASN A 258 0.63 -33.68 -5.59
CA ASN A 258 -0.37 -32.65 -5.86
C ASN A 258 -1.81 -33.18 -5.71
N SER A 259 -2.05 -34.47 -6.04
CA SER A 259 -3.37 -35.11 -5.87
C SER A 259 -3.85 -35.17 -4.42
N SER A 260 -2.94 -35.33 -3.45
CA SER A 260 -3.30 -35.34 -2.01
C SER A 260 -3.70 -33.94 -1.54
N LEU A 261 -3.02 -32.90 -2.03
CA LEU A 261 -3.34 -31.49 -1.73
C LEU A 261 -4.65 -31.05 -2.35
N VAL A 262 -4.95 -31.50 -3.57
CA VAL A 262 -6.25 -31.30 -4.20
C VAL A 262 -7.35 -31.92 -3.34
N ALA A 263 -7.17 -33.13 -2.86
CA ALA A 263 -8.17 -33.79 -2.01
C ALA A 263 -8.38 -33.07 -0.67
N VAL A 264 -7.34 -32.51 -0.06
CA VAL A 264 -7.48 -31.66 1.13
C VAL A 264 -8.26 -30.40 0.79
N ARG A 265 -7.86 -29.69 -0.29
CA ARG A 265 -8.54 -28.46 -0.71
C ARG A 265 -10.03 -28.66 -1.03
N GLU A 266 -10.41 -29.84 -1.54
CA GLU A 266 -11.81 -30.17 -1.85
C GLU A 266 -12.67 -30.48 -0.62
N ASN A 267 -12.06 -30.82 0.50
CA ASN A 267 -12.78 -31.22 1.73
C ASN A 267 -12.69 -30.18 2.86
N VAL A 268 -11.87 -29.15 2.72
CA VAL A 268 -11.73 -28.09 3.72
C VAL A 268 -12.94 -27.14 3.70
N GLN A 269 -13.31 -26.62 4.86
CA GLN A 269 -14.33 -25.59 4.98
C GLN A 269 -14.01 -24.39 4.09
N THR A 270 -14.89 -24.10 3.15
CA THR A 270 -14.82 -22.93 2.27
C THR A 270 -15.64 -21.76 2.83
N ILE A 271 -15.22 -20.55 2.50
CA ILE A 271 -15.90 -19.31 2.94
C ILE A 271 -16.29 -18.53 1.68
N PRO A 272 -17.60 -18.42 1.39
CA PRO A 272 -18.10 -17.78 0.18
C PRO A 272 -18.01 -16.25 0.25
N ILE A 273 -17.60 -15.65 -0.86
CA ILE A 273 -17.57 -14.18 -1.02
C ILE A 273 -18.91 -13.65 -1.54
N ARG A 274 -19.64 -14.46 -2.32
CA ARG A 274 -20.80 -13.98 -3.09
C ARG A 274 -22.14 -14.58 -2.66
N ASN A 275 -22.09 -15.75 -2.08
CA ASN A 275 -23.27 -16.52 -1.70
C ASN A 275 -23.21 -16.81 -0.19
N GLN A 276 -24.34 -17.01 0.42
CA GLN A 276 -24.39 -17.40 1.85
C GLN A 276 -24.09 -18.89 2.09
N THR A 277 -24.00 -19.67 1.02
CA THR A 277 -23.74 -21.12 1.11
C THR A 277 -22.34 -21.44 0.60
N PRO A 278 -21.50 -22.06 1.42
CA PRO A 278 -20.17 -22.52 1.01
C PRO A 278 -20.23 -23.46 -0.20
N GLY A 279 -19.28 -23.29 -1.11
CA GLY A 279 -19.17 -24.12 -2.31
C GLY A 279 -17.71 -24.42 -2.69
N PRO A 280 -17.50 -25.48 -3.48
CA PRO A 280 -16.13 -25.89 -3.83
C PRO A 280 -15.36 -24.85 -4.64
N ASP A 281 -16.04 -23.92 -5.28
CA ASP A 281 -15.44 -22.89 -6.13
C ASP A 281 -15.08 -21.60 -5.35
N ASP A 282 -15.34 -21.58 -4.04
CA ASP A 282 -14.95 -20.45 -3.19
C ASP A 282 -13.44 -20.34 -3.09
N GLU A 283 -12.97 -19.08 -3.07
CA GLU A 283 -11.55 -18.74 -3.13
C GLU A 283 -10.87 -18.81 -1.76
N PHE A 284 -11.64 -18.64 -0.69
CA PHE A 284 -11.17 -18.63 0.69
C PHE A 284 -11.52 -19.93 1.40
N ILE A 285 -10.60 -20.37 2.21
CA ILE A 285 -10.77 -21.58 3.04
C ILE A 285 -10.49 -21.25 4.50
N ASP A 286 -11.03 -22.06 5.40
CA ASP A 286 -10.70 -22.00 6.81
C ASP A 286 -9.28 -22.52 7.06
N MET A 287 -8.47 -21.69 7.73
CA MET A 287 -7.06 -22.02 7.96
C MET A 287 -6.86 -23.10 9.03
N GLY A 288 -7.70 -23.11 10.05
CA GLY A 288 -7.59 -24.12 11.12
C GLY A 288 -8.07 -25.48 10.66
N ASP A 289 -9.16 -25.54 9.89
CA ASP A 289 -9.63 -26.79 9.28
C ASP A 289 -8.62 -27.36 8.26
N LEU A 290 -7.98 -26.47 7.46
CA LEU A 290 -6.85 -26.85 6.61
C LEU A 290 -5.72 -27.47 7.45
N ALA A 291 -5.32 -26.81 8.54
CA ALA A 291 -4.23 -27.29 9.40
C ALA A 291 -4.53 -28.66 10.00
N GLN A 292 -5.76 -28.86 10.47
CA GLN A 292 -6.23 -30.13 11.03
C GLN A 292 -6.32 -31.23 9.96
N GLY A 293 -6.82 -30.89 8.77
CA GLY A 293 -6.88 -31.81 7.64
C GLY A 293 -5.49 -32.29 7.22
N LEU A 294 -4.53 -31.37 7.15
CA LEU A 294 -3.13 -31.73 6.85
C LEU A 294 -2.48 -32.53 7.98
N ASP A 295 -2.75 -32.23 9.24
CA ASP A 295 -2.26 -33.00 10.39
C ASP A 295 -2.79 -34.44 10.37
N SER A 296 -4.05 -34.64 10.00
CA SER A 296 -4.66 -35.97 9.86
C SER A 296 -4.03 -36.82 8.76
N ILE A 297 -3.46 -36.20 7.72
CA ILE A 297 -2.84 -36.89 6.58
C ILE A 297 -1.35 -37.12 6.82
N LEU A 298 -0.64 -36.11 7.30
CA LEU A 298 0.81 -36.09 7.45
C LEU A 298 1.24 -36.63 8.82
N GLY A 299 0.51 -36.29 9.88
CA GLY A 299 0.75 -36.71 11.25
C GLY A 299 2.18 -36.46 11.73
N ASN A 300 2.80 -35.38 11.29
CA ASN A 300 4.18 -35.06 11.60
C ASN A 300 4.28 -33.89 12.61
N VAL A 301 5.49 -33.60 13.09
CA VAL A 301 5.72 -32.56 14.09
C VAL A 301 5.34 -31.18 13.55
N GLU A 302 5.56 -30.92 12.27
CA GLU A 302 5.33 -29.61 11.63
C GLU A 302 3.85 -29.28 11.55
N THR A 303 2.99 -30.24 11.22
CA THR A 303 1.54 -30.04 11.17
C THR A 303 0.96 -29.84 12.57
N SER A 304 1.40 -30.64 13.55
CA SER A 304 0.98 -30.47 14.94
C SER A 304 1.43 -29.13 15.55
N GLU A 305 2.63 -28.65 15.20
CA GLU A 305 3.11 -27.33 15.60
C GLU A 305 2.31 -26.19 14.92
N LEU A 306 1.84 -26.38 13.68
CA LEU A 306 0.96 -25.42 13.00
C LEU A 306 -0.38 -25.33 13.71
N VAL A 307 -1.03 -26.46 14.02
CA VAL A 307 -2.29 -26.49 14.76
C VAL A 307 -2.12 -25.76 16.11
N GLN A 308 -1.04 -26.06 16.83
CA GLN A 308 -0.77 -25.38 18.10
C GLN A 308 -0.54 -23.86 17.93
N ALA A 309 0.17 -23.44 16.88
CA ALA A 309 0.39 -22.01 16.62
C ALA A 309 -0.91 -21.30 16.25
N TYR A 310 -1.77 -21.98 15.50
CA TYR A 310 -3.11 -21.51 15.16
C TYR A 310 -3.95 -21.29 16.42
N ASP A 311 -4.08 -22.30 17.28
CA ASP A 311 -4.83 -22.23 18.53
C ASP A 311 -4.33 -21.12 19.47
N GLN A 312 -3.00 -20.86 19.45
CA GLN A 312 -2.44 -19.75 20.21
C GLN A 312 -2.79 -18.36 19.62
N ALA A 313 -3.00 -18.29 18.31
CA ALA A 313 -3.36 -17.05 17.62
C ALA A 313 -4.84 -16.71 17.78
N ILE A 314 -5.74 -17.68 17.70
CA ILE A 314 -7.16 -17.49 17.96
C ILE A 314 -7.35 -17.19 19.46
N LEU A 315 -8.03 -16.12 19.77
CA LEU A 315 -8.40 -15.74 21.13
C LEU A 315 -9.80 -16.28 21.51
N GLU A 316 -10.72 -16.14 20.57
CA GLU A 316 -12.09 -16.62 20.63
C GLU A 316 -12.61 -16.80 19.21
N SER A 317 -13.41 -17.84 18.97
CA SER A 317 -14.13 -18.02 17.72
C SER A 317 -15.46 -18.70 17.99
N GLN A 318 -16.54 -18.15 17.43
CA GLN A 318 -17.87 -18.72 17.54
C GLN A 318 -18.59 -18.64 16.19
N PHE A 319 -19.45 -19.61 15.94
CA PHE A 319 -20.26 -19.66 14.72
C PHE A 319 -21.71 -20.00 15.02
N TRP A 320 -22.56 -19.68 14.07
CA TRP A 320 -23.95 -20.14 13.98
C TRP A 320 -24.23 -20.64 12.56
N GLY A 321 -24.93 -21.77 12.46
CA GLY A 321 -25.36 -22.40 11.22
C GLY A 321 -24.52 -23.63 10.86
N ASP A 322 -25.21 -24.67 10.35
CA ASP A 322 -24.59 -25.97 10.02
C ASP A 322 -23.54 -25.84 8.88
N ASP A 323 -23.73 -24.85 7.99
CA ASP A 323 -22.84 -24.59 6.85
C ASP A 323 -21.40 -24.21 7.26
N TYR A 324 -21.21 -23.77 8.52
CA TYR A 324 -19.92 -23.34 9.06
C TYR A 324 -19.45 -24.18 10.25
N SER A 325 -19.95 -25.40 10.37
CA SER A 325 -19.63 -26.28 11.50
C SER A 325 -18.15 -26.65 11.64
N LEU A 326 -17.35 -26.51 10.58
CA LEU A 326 -15.90 -26.72 10.59
C LEU A 326 -15.12 -25.41 10.59
N ALA A 327 -15.79 -24.24 10.59
CA ALA A 327 -15.13 -22.95 10.62
C ALA A 327 -14.49 -22.69 11.98
N THR A 328 -13.23 -22.27 11.96
CA THR A 328 -12.40 -22.09 13.16
C THR A 328 -12.03 -20.63 13.43
N GLY A 329 -12.44 -19.71 12.55
CA GLY A 329 -12.38 -18.27 12.79
C GLY A 329 -11.31 -17.49 12.03
N LEU A 330 -10.56 -18.10 11.12
CA LEU A 330 -9.57 -17.37 10.31
C LEU A 330 -9.48 -17.99 8.92
N THR A 331 -9.65 -17.18 7.88
CA THR A 331 -9.51 -17.62 6.50
C THR A 331 -8.11 -17.39 5.94
N ILE A 332 -7.79 -18.14 4.90
CA ILE A 332 -6.61 -17.94 4.05
C ILE A 332 -7.03 -18.12 2.59
N TRP A 333 -6.39 -17.34 1.70
CA TRP A 333 -6.65 -17.46 0.27
C TRP A 333 -6.01 -18.71 -0.32
N PHE A 334 -6.85 -19.58 -0.86
CA PHE A 334 -6.44 -20.78 -1.60
C PHE A 334 -7.51 -21.11 -2.64
N PRO A 335 -7.59 -20.41 -3.76
CA PRO A 335 -8.62 -20.63 -4.78
C PRO A 335 -8.57 -22.05 -5.32
N ARG A 336 -9.70 -22.60 -5.70
CA ARG A 336 -9.76 -23.93 -6.32
C ARG A 336 -9.29 -23.88 -7.76
N GLU A 337 -9.68 -22.84 -8.49
CA GLU A 337 -9.44 -22.72 -9.90
C GLU A 337 -8.16 -21.94 -10.21
N TYR A 338 -7.32 -22.50 -11.09
CA TYR A 338 -6.15 -21.79 -11.64
C TYR A 338 -6.49 -20.41 -12.20
N ARG A 339 -7.67 -20.26 -12.85
CA ARG A 339 -8.12 -18.99 -13.40
C ARG A 339 -8.19 -17.88 -12.33
N LEU A 340 -8.79 -18.18 -11.19
CA LEU A 340 -8.92 -17.21 -10.08
C LEU A 340 -7.56 -16.90 -9.47
N PHE A 341 -6.74 -17.92 -9.29
CA PHE A 341 -5.36 -17.76 -8.84
C PHE A 341 -4.59 -16.82 -9.78
N LYS A 342 -4.59 -17.09 -11.09
CA LYS A 342 -3.89 -16.28 -12.09
C LYS A 342 -4.40 -14.83 -12.16
N GLN A 343 -5.68 -14.62 -11.89
CA GLN A 343 -6.29 -13.30 -11.91
C GLN A 343 -5.82 -12.40 -10.77
N LEU A 344 -5.56 -12.97 -9.59
CA LEU A 344 -5.34 -12.23 -8.35
C LEU A 344 -3.92 -12.34 -7.78
N ILE A 345 -3.07 -13.20 -8.34
CA ILE A 345 -1.75 -13.46 -7.75
C ILE A 345 -0.83 -12.25 -7.75
N ASP A 346 -0.96 -11.36 -8.75
CA ASP A 346 -0.17 -10.14 -8.82
C ASP A 346 -0.63 -9.12 -7.77
N GLU A 347 -1.93 -9.00 -7.52
CA GLU A 347 -2.50 -8.18 -6.46
C GLU A 347 -2.16 -8.75 -5.08
N TYR A 348 -2.32 -10.07 -4.92
CA TYR A 348 -1.95 -10.79 -3.68
C TYR A 348 -0.54 -10.48 -3.23
N ALA A 349 0.34 -10.31 -4.14
CA ALA A 349 1.73 -10.05 -3.86
C ALA A 349 2.02 -8.63 -3.34
N GLY A 350 1.12 -7.69 -3.47
CA GLY A 350 1.18 -6.39 -2.82
C GLY A 350 1.05 -6.45 -1.29
N LEU A 351 0.56 -7.55 -0.75
CA LEU A 351 0.36 -7.76 0.67
C LEU A 351 1.67 -8.07 1.41
N ASP A 352 1.79 -7.63 2.65
CA ASP A 352 2.88 -8.06 3.55
C ASP A 352 2.89 -9.58 3.76
N TRP A 353 1.71 -10.20 3.75
CA TRP A 353 1.57 -11.65 3.83
C TRP A 353 2.21 -12.38 2.65
N ALA A 354 2.25 -11.80 1.48
CA ALA A 354 2.86 -12.40 0.29
C ALA A 354 4.36 -12.69 0.42
N GLN A 355 5.03 -12.14 1.45
CA GLN A 355 6.40 -12.50 1.83
C GLN A 355 6.47 -13.88 2.52
N SER A 356 5.33 -14.54 2.75
CA SER A 356 5.28 -15.90 3.27
C SER A 356 5.61 -16.96 2.20
N ARG A 357 5.99 -18.14 2.65
CA ARG A 357 6.14 -19.32 1.77
C ARG A 357 4.80 -19.82 1.20
N TRP A 358 3.68 -19.33 1.75
CA TRP A 358 2.35 -19.69 1.25
C TRP A 358 2.16 -19.33 -0.21
N ARG A 359 2.57 -18.14 -0.63
CA ARG A 359 2.54 -17.76 -2.04
C ARG A 359 3.41 -18.65 -2.92
N GLN A 360 4.61 -19.03 -2.45
CA GLN A 360 5.46 -19.99 -3.19
C GLN A 360 4.78 -21.33 -3.34
N PHE A 361 4.11 -21.79 -2.28
CA PHE A 361 3.30 -23.00 -2.33
C PHE A 361 2.19 -22.89 -3.36
N LEU A 362 1.44 -21.78 -3.39
CA LEU A 362 0.39 -21.56 -4.40
C LEU A 362 0.97 -21.57 -5.82
N ASN A 363 2.07 -20.90 -6.05
CA ASN A 363 2.76 -20.88 -7.34
C ASN A 363 3.18 -22.31 -7.76
N TRP A 364 3.78 -23.05 -6.85
CA TRP A 364 4.16 -24.44 -7.09
C TRP A 364 2.92 -25.34 -7.33
N PHE A 365 1.88 -25.16 -6.55
CA PHE A 365 0.64 -25.94 -6.67
C PHE A 365 -0.01 -25.78 -8.05
N TYR A 366 0.03 -24.57 -8.61
CA TYR A 366 -0.51 -24.26 -9.93
C TYR A 366 0.52 -24.34 -11.07
N ASN A 367 1.73 -24.85 -10.84
CA ASN A 367 2.81 -25.00 -11.83
C ASN A 367 3.17 -23.68 -12.56
N LEU A 368 3.33 -22.60 -11.82
CA LEU A 368 3.78 -21.33 -12.38
C LEU A 368 5.31 -21.19 -12.24
N ASP A 369 6.04 -21.42 -13.34
CA ASP A 369 7.51 -21.24 -13.40
C ASP A 369 7.96 -19.85 -13.90
N ASP A 370 7.04 -19.01 -14.40
CA ASP A 370 7.36 -17.77 -15.11
C ASP A 370 6.74 -16.54 -14.44
N ILE A 371 7.11 -16.25 -13.20
CA ILE A 371 6.54 -15.11 -12.48
C ILE A 371 7.56 -13.99 -12.40
N ARG A 372 7.22 -12.86 -13.00
CA ARG A 372 7.89 -11.59 -12.72
C ARG A 372 7.69 -11.20 -11.26
N PRO A 373 8.65 -10.49 -10.65
CA PRO A 373 8.43 -9.90 -9.33
C PRO A 373 7.13 -9.10 -9.34
N ASN A 374 6.41 -9.18 -8.24
CA ASN A 374 5.16 -8.44 -8.15
C ASN A 374 5.36 -6.95 -8.12
N SER A 375 4.35 -6.25 -8.58
CA SER A 375 4.31 -4.80 -8.54
C SER A 375 4.42 -4.27 -7.11
N ILE A 376 5.14 -3.17 -6.96
CA ILE A 376 5.13 -2.39 -5.73
C ILE A 376 3.80 -1.66 -5.70
N SER A 377 2.91 -2.06 -4.79
CA SER A 377 1.55 -1.52 -4.70
C SER A 377 1.47 -0.20 -3.94
N TRP A 378 2.47 0.12 -3.13
CA TRP A 378 2.57 1.39 -2.46
C TRP A 378 4.02 1.81 -2.27
N LEU A 379 4.25 3.11 -2.34
CA LEU A 379 5.50 3.79 -2.04
C LEU A 379 5.16 5.06 -1.26
N THR A 380 5.81 5.26 -0.14
CA THR A 380 5.60 6.45 0.71
C THR A 380 6.92 7.13 1.01
N ALA A 381 6.87 8.45 1.21
CA ALA A 381 7.98 9.25 1.67
C ALA A 381 7.63 9.87 3.03
N SER A 382 8.42 9.60 4.04
CA SER A 382 8.27 10.17 5.38
C SER A 382 9.44 11.08 5.73
N SER A 383 9.16 12.30 6.23
CA SER A 383 10.19 13.26 6.63
C SER A 383 10.96 12.76 7.83
N ILE A 384 12.29 12.92 7.80
CA ILE A 384 13.18 12.54 8.91
C ILE A 384 13.84 13.82 9.42
N GLY A 385 13.43 14.30 10.58
CA GLY A 385 14.04 15.46 11.22
C GLY A 385 13.76 16.79 10.50
N LYS A 386 14.69 17.75 10.60
CA LYS A 386 14.49 19.15 10.15
C LYS A 386 15.21 19.52 8.85
N ASN A 387 15.85 18.58 8.15
CA ASN A 387 16.86 18.86 7.13
C ASN A 387 16.48 18.43 5.72
N ASN A 388 15.23 18.42 5.31
CA ASN A 388 14.80 17.92 4.02
C ASN A 388 15.22 16.46 3.74
N ASP A 389 15.59 15.75 4.77
CA ASP A 389 15.91 14.33 4.71
C ASP A 389 14.61 13.54 4.87
N PHE A 390 14.45 12.47 4.11
CA PHE A 390 13.26 11.63 4.18
C PHE A 390 13.62 10.17 3.95
N ARG A 391 12.70 9.31 4.33
CA ARG A 391 12.78 7.88 4.11
C ARG A 391 11.69 7.48 3.11
N LEU A 392 12.10 6.82 2.05
CA LEU A 392 11.20 6.08 1.17
C LEU A 392 10.97 4.70 1.78
N THR A 393 9.74 4.24 1.79
CA THR A 393 9.36 2.90 2.20
C THR A 393 8.33 2.34 1.23
N TRP A 394 8.39 1.04 0.96
CA TRP A 394 7.48 0.35 0.06
C TRP A 394 7.21 -1.08 0.53
N ASN A 395 6.17 -1.71 -0.01
CA ASN A 395 5.93 -3.13 0.25
C ASN A 395 7.01 -3.99 -0.42
N ALA A 396 7.35 -5.10 0.20
CA ALA A 396 8.21 -6.07 -0.46
C ALA A 396 7.50 -6.63 -1.70
N ALA A 397 8.21 -6.60 -2.80
CA ALA A 397 7.87 -7.43 -3.94
C ALA A 397 8.35 -8.85 -3.69
N PHE A 398 7.64 -9.81 -4.22
CA PHE A 398 7.97 -11.21 -4.04
C PHE A 398 8.09 -11.92 -5.39
N ASP A 399 9.02 -12.85 -5.45
CA ASP A 399 9.21 -13.78 -6.55
C ASP A 399 9.74 -15.11 -6.01
N LEU A 400 9.71 -16.16 -6.82
CA LEU A 400 10.38 -17.44 -6.54
C LEU A 400 11.90 -17.27 -6.41
N ALA A 401 12.46 -16.29 -7.08
CA ALA A 401 13.86 -15.88 -6.99
C ALA A 401 14.06 -14.69 -6.02
N PRO A 402 15.25 -14.53 -5.44
CA PRO A 402 15.57 -13.33 -4.67
C PRO A 402 15.34 -12.07 -5.49
N VAL A 403 14.63 -11.10 -4.90
CA VAL A 403 14.27 -9.82 -5.52
C VAL A 403 15.18 -8.72 -4.99
N THR A 404 15.59 -7.83 -5.88
CA THR A 404 16.24 -6.56 -5.57
C THR A 404 15.39 -5.41 -6.07
N TYR A 405 15.58 -4.22 -5.50
CA TYR A 405 14.82 -3.04 -5.87
C TYR A 405 15.70 -2.01 -6.55
N LYS A 406 15.10 -1.34 -7.53
CA LYS A 406 15.67 -0.16 -8.17
C LYS A 406 14.80 1.04 -7.84
N VAL A 407 15.38 2.08 -7.29
CA VAL A 407 14.68 3.32 -6.94
C VAL A 407 14.98 4.37 -7.96
N LEU A 408 13.95 4.82 -8.64
CA LEU A 408 13.97 5.85 -9.68
C LEU A 408 13.64 7.20 -9.07
N GLU A 409 14.37 8.22 -9.48
CA GLU A 409 14.11 9.62 -9.15
C GLU A 409 13.96 10.44 -10.44
N MET A 410 13.03 11.37 -10.43
CA MET A 410 12.94 12.44 -11.42
C MET A 410 12.79 13.79 -10.72
N THR A 411 13.12 14.89 -11.41
CA THR A 411 12.87 16.25 -10.95
C THR A 411 11.90 16.95 -11.87
N ASP A 412 11.04 17.77 -11.28
CA ASP A 412 10.05 18.66 -11.87
C ASP A 412 8.84 18.01 -12.56
N SER A 413 8.95 17.26 -13.62
CA SER A 413 7.81 16.60 -14.26
C SER A 413 8.21 15.64 -15.37
N THR A 414 7.27 14.80 -15.80
CA THR A 414 7.40 14.01 -17.02
C THR A 414 6.94 14.82 -18.23
N VAL A 415 7.59 14.62 -19.37
CA VAL A 415 7.10 15.14 -20.65
C VAL A 415 6.58 13.97 -21.48
N SER A 416 5.31 14.02 -21.89
CA SER A 416 4.77 13.04 -22.85
C SER A 416 5.40 13.29 -24.21
N VAL A 417 6.20 12.34 -24.67
CA VAL A 417 6.91 12.41 -25.96
C VAL A 417 6.23 11.57 -27.06
N PHE A 418 5.36 10.66 -26.66
CA PHE A 418 4.51 9.89 -27.56
C PHE A 418 3.21 9.54 -26.85
N ASN A 419 2.08 9.71 -27.52
CA ASN A 419 0.78 9.32 -27.01
C ASN A 419 -0.12 8.85 -28.16
N ASP A 420 -0.74 7.68 -28.02
CA ASP A 420 -1.66 7.12 -28.99
C ASP A 420 -2.78 6.37 -28.29
N LEU A 421 -4.01 6.71 -28.61
CA LEU A 421 -5.22 6.06 -28.09
C LEU A 421 -5.64 4.85 -28.92
N CYS A 422 -4.81 4.42 -29.89
CA CYS A 422 -5.02 3.26 -30.75
C CYS A 422 -6.31 3.30 -31.60
N GLU A 423 -6.85 4.49 -31.88
CA GLU A 423 -8.08 4.68 -32.67
C GLU A 423 -7.85 4.52 -34.17
N ASP A 424 -6.63 4.77 -34.63
CA ASP A 424 -6.23 4.63 -36.03
C ASP A 424 -4.75 4.23 -36.17
N SER A 425 -4.31 3.96 -37.40
CA SER A 425 -2.92 3.58 -37.69
C SER A 425 -2.05 4.75 -38.11
N SER A 426 -2.44 5.99 -37.86
CA SER A 426 -1.75 7.18 -38.38
C SER A 426 -0.29 7.29 -37.92
N GLN A 427 0.00 6.88 -36.70
CA GLN A 427 1.32 6.92 -36.09
C GLN A 427 2.13 5.60 -36.25
N TRP A 428 1.55 4.55 -36.85
CA TRP A 428 2.13 3.20 -36.87
C TRP A 428 2.29 2.62 -38.26
N ASN A 429 3.32 1.79 -38.43
CA ASN A 429 3.46 0.86 -39.55
C ASN A 429 2.95 -0.52 -39.12
N PHE A 430 1.86 -0.96 -39.71
CA PHE A 430 1.25 -2.26 -39.42
C PHE A 430 1.77 -3.35 -40.33
N GLN A 431 2.16 -4.48 -39.74
CA GLN A 431 2.43 -5.74 -40.43
C GLN A 431 1.56 -6.82 -39.80
N GLY A 432 0.37 -7.04 -40.35
CA GLY A 432 -0.57 -8.06 -39.93
C GLY A 432 -1.47 -7.68 -38.74
N PHE A 433 -1.17 -6.66 -37.97
CA PHE A 433 -2.08 -6.08 -37.01
C PHE A 433 -3.26 -5.39 -37.72
N THR A 434 -4.39 -5.28 -37.03
CA THR A 434 -5.60 -4.60 -37.50
C THR A 434 -6.18 -3.70 -36.43
N ILE A 435 -7.08 -2.81 -36.78
CA ILE A 435 -7.87 -2.03 -35.84
C ILE A 435 -9.14 -2.83 -35.51
N ASP A 436 -9.42 -2.99 -34.21
CA ASP A 436 -10.61 -3.67 -33.69
C ASP A 436 -11.47 -2.69 -32.91
N SER A 437 -12.76 -2.60 -33.28
CA SER A 437 -13.73 -1.71 -32.62
C SER A 437 -14.66 -2.43 -31.65
N THR A 438 -14.38 -3.69 -31.34
CA THR A 438 -15.29 -4.51 -30.52
C THR A 438 -14.75 -4.73 -29.10
N ASN A 439 -13.46 -4.53 -28.88
CA ASN A 439 -12.80 -4.84 -27.61
C ASN A 439 -11.84 -3.73 -27.12
N ALA A 440 -12.16 -2.46 -27.36
CA ALA A 440 -11.35 -1.36 -26.89
C ALA A 440 -11.35 -1.26 -25.36
N TYR A 441 -10.18 -0.88 -24.77
CA TYR A 441 -10.08 -0.49 -23.36
C TYR A 441 -10.75 0.87 -23.13
N SER A 442 -10.45 1.82 -24.02
CA SER A 442 -11.05 3.15 -24.02
C SER A 442 -11.34 3.60 -25.46
N GLY A 443 -12.12 4.68 -25.62
CA GLY A 443 -12.45 5.19 -26.96
C GLY A 443 -13.35 4.25 -27.77
N SER A 444 -13.06 4.12 -29.06
CA SER A 444 -13.87 3.37 -30.03
C SER A 444 -13.15 2.20 -30.70
N ALA A 445 -11.82 2.12 -30.55
CA ALA A 445 -11.01 1.08 -31.17
C ALA A 445 -9.74 0.77 -30.40
N CYS A 446 -9.08 -0.32 -30.74
CA CYS A 446 -7.78 -0.74 -30.24
C CYS A 446 -7.01 -1.49 -31.33
N PHE A 447 -5.74 -1.79 -31.13
CA PHE A 447 -4.95 -2.61 -32.05
C PHE A 447 -5.11 -4.09 -31.72
N PHE A 448 -5.32 -4.90 -32.74
CA PHE A 448 -5.48 -6.35 -32.63
C PHE A 448 -4.43 -7.11 -33.44
N SER A 449 -3.77 -8.06 -32.79
CA SER A 449 -2.67 -8.83 -33.35
C SER A 449 -3.09 -9.91 -34.37
N GLY A 450 -4.37 -10.23 -34.46
CA GLY A 450 -4.83 -11.47 -35.09
C GLY A 450 -4.78 -12.66 -34.11
N ASN A 451 -5.44 -13.75 -34.49
CA ASN A 451 -5.62 -14.95 -33.64
C ASN A 451 -5.53 -16.26 -34.42
N VAL A 452 -4.71 -16.35 -35.44
CA VAL A 452 -4.47 -17.59 -36.20
C VAL A 452 -3.06 -18.14 -35.90
N SER A 453 -2.84 -19.42 -36.24
CA SER A 453 -1.55 -20.08 -36.05
C SER A 453 -0.48 -19.55 -37.02
N ASN A 454 0.77 -19.63 -36.63
CA ASN A 454 1.96 -19.22 -37.39
C ASN A 454 1.98 -17.72 -37.76
N LEU A 455 1.50 -16.86 -36.86
CA LEU A 455 1.62 -15.42 -37.02
C LEU A 455 3.04 -14.93 -36.68
N GLN A 456 3.47 -13.92 -37.44
CA GLN A 456 4.61 -13.06 -37.15
C GLN A 456 4.18 -11.62 -37.44
N ASN A 457 3.23 -11.14 -36.67
CA ASN A 457 2.65 -9.82 -36.85
C ASN A 457 3.37 -8.78 -36.00
N SER A 458 3.48 -7.55 -36.49
CA SER A 458 4.07 -6.45 -35.72
C SER A 458 3.44 -5.10 -36.04
N ILE A 459 3.60 -4.18 -35.12
CA ILE A 459 3.41 -2.73 -35.31
C ILE A 459 4.66 -2.02 -34.84
N GLU A 460 5.01 -0.95 -35.52
CA GLU A 460 6.18 -0.11 -35.19
C GLU A 460 5.79 1.36 -35.37
N THR A 461 6.24 2.24 -34.49
CA THR A 461 6.03 3.70 -34.65
C THR A 461 6.66 4.20 -35.93
N LYS A 462 5.98 5.07 -36.68
CA LYS A 462 6.53 5.67 -37.93
C LYS A 462 7.74 6.54 -37.65
N GLU A 463 7.67 7.31 -36.58
CA GLU A 463 8.76 8.18 -36.14
C GLU A 463 9.53 7.53 -34.99
N GLN A 464 10.78 7.92 -34.84
CA GLN A 464 11.58 7.57 -33.68
C GLN A 464 11.15 8.40 -32.48
N ILE A 465 11.14 7.80 -31.30
CA ILE A 465 10.84 8.44 -30.01
C ILE A 465 12.19 8.75 -29.35
N LEU A 466 12.44 10.03 -29.08
CA LEU A 466 13.64 10.48 -28.39
C LEU A 466 13.39 10.52 -26.88
N LEU A 467 14.15 9.73 -26.15
CA LEU A 467 14.27 9.81 -24.69
C LEU A 467 15.65 10.38 -24.35
N SER A 468 15.66 11.57 -23.74
CA SER A 468 16.90 12.23 -23.32
C SER A 468 17.52 11.59 -22.09
N ASP A 469 16.65 11.14 -21.20
CA ASP A 469 16.94 10.41 -19.98
C ASP A 469 16.15 9.09 -19.95
N LEU A 470 15.98 8.49 -18.78
CA LEU A 470 15.07 7.34 -18.64
C LEU A 470 13.64 7.75 -19.00
N GLY A 471 12.92 6.86 -19.67
CA GLY A 471 11.51 7.04 -19.98
C GLY A 471 10.61 6.05 -19.24
N VAL A 472 9.31 6.31 -19.30
CA VAL A 472 8.28 5.37 -18.85
C VAL A 472 7.33 5.09 -20.01
N LEU A 473 7.19 3.83 -20.38
CA LEU A 473 6.10 3.35 -21.22
C LEU A 473 4.93 2.95 -20.33
N ASP A 474 3.78 3.49 -20.62
CA ASP A 474 2.50 3.15 -20.02
C ASP A 474 1.57 2.63 -21.12
N ILE A 475 1.12 1.39 -21.03
CA ILE A 475 0.39 0.71 -22.10
C ILE A 475 -0.65 -0.24 -21.51
N TYR A 476 -1.80 -0.36 -22.16
CA TYR A 476 -2.82 -1.33 -21.78
C TYR A 476 -2.82 -2.52 -22.74
N LEU A 477 -2.76 -3.71 -22.17
CA LEU A 477 -2.64 -4.98 -22.87
C LEU A 477 -3.77 -5.92 -22.47
N TYR A 478 -4.39 -6.55 -23.45
CA TYR A 478 -5.23 -7.70 -23.24
C TYR A 478 -4.75 -8.83 -24.17
N TYR A 479 -4.24 -9.90 -23.61
CA TYR A 479 -3.71 -11.01 -24.39
C TYR A 479 -4.25 -12.35 -23.91
N ASN A 480 -4.43 -13.25 -24.87
CA ASN A 480 -4.76 -14.66 -24.65
C ASN A 480 -3.94 -15.47 -25.65
N THR A 481 -2.77 -15.90 -25.21
CA THR A 481 -1.74 -16.60 -25.98
C THR A 481 -1.54 -18.00 -25.40
N GLU A 482 -0.87 -18.89 -26.14
CA GLU A 482 -0.43 -20.15 -25.60
C GLU A 482 0.76 -19.95 -24.67
N ASP A 483 0.75 -20.62 -23.50
CA ASP A 483 1.82 -20.47 -22.52
C ASP A 483 3.18 -20.91 -23.11
N MET A 484 4.20 -20.06 -22.93
CA MET A 484 5.61 -20.26 -23.28
C MET A 484 5.93 -20.46 -24.79
N THR A 485 4.96 -20.56 -25.66
CA THR A 485 5.17 -20.82 -27.08
C THR A 485 4.75 -19.67 -27.98
N ASP A 486 3.61 -19.03 -27.68
CA ASP A 486 3.16 -17.82 -28.33
C ASP A 486 3.52 -16.62 -27.46
N SER A 487 3.93 -15.49 -28.08
CA SER A 487 4.38 -14.35 -27.30
C SER A 487 3.98 -13.01 -27.88
N LEU A 488 3.53 -12.11 -26.99
CA LEU A 488 3.46 -10.68 -27.25
C LEU A 488 4.78 -10.04 -26.74
N ARG A 489 5.47 -9.27 -27.59
CA ARG A 489 6.74 -8.64 -27.26
C ARG A 489 6.65 -7.15 -27.48
N ILE A 490 7.23 -6.40 -26.56
CA ILE A 490 7.39 -4.95 -26.62
C ILE A 490 8.88 -4.65 -26.62
N GLU A 491 9.35 -3.91 -27.61
CA GLU A 491 10.78 -3.64 -27.79
C GLU A 491 11.01 -2.13 -28.04
N PHE A 492 12.06 -1.58 -27.38
CA PHE A 492 12.51 -0.21 -27.57
C PHE A 492 14.03 -0.16 -27.32
N GLY A 493 14.81 0.04 -28.37
CA GLY A 493 16.27 -0.04 -28.29
C GLY A 493 16.75 -1.37 -27.72
N THR A 494 17.40 -1.32 -26.58
CA THR A 494 17.84 -2.53 -25.86
C THR A 494 16.79 -3.13 -24.92
N PHE A 495 15.72 -2.40 -24.69
CA PHE A 495 14.63 -2.85 -23.82
C PHE A 495 13.79 -3.90 -24.53
N LYS A 496 13.40 -4.93 -23.76
CA LYS A 496 12.52 -5.99 -24.22
C LYS A 496 11.63 -6.48 -23.08
N ASP A 497 10.35 -6.54 -23.36
CA ASP A 497 9.33 -7.08 -22.47
C ASP A 497 8.51 -8.14 -23.20
N VAL A 498 8.27 -9.30 -22.56
CA VAL A 498 7.61 -10.45 -23.19
C VAL A 498 6.47 -10.94 -22.34
N HIS A 499 5.35 -11.24 -22.97
CA HIS A 499 4.12 -11.70 -22.33
C HIS A 499 3.65 -13.01 -22.94
N TYR A 500 3.24 -13.94 -22.08
CA TYR A 500 2.70 -15.25 -22.41
C TYR A 500 1.38 -15.51 -21.69
N GLY A 501 0.60 -16.48 -22.13
CA GLY A 501 -0.58 -16.96 -21.47
C GLY A 501 -1.77 -16.02 -21.57
N TRP A 502 -2.51 -15.84 -20.50
CA TRP A 502 -3.76 -15.10 -20.50
C TRP A 502 -3.77 -13.98 -19.44
N SER A 503 -4.01 -12.73 -19.89
CA SER A 503 -4.12 -11.57 -19.01
C SER A 503 -5.44 -11.49 -18.23
N ASN A 504 -6.45 -12.30 -18.61
CA ASN A 504 -7.80 -12.25 -18.03
C ASN A 504 -8.48 -10.88 -18.08
N GLY A 505 -8.30 -10.14 -19.14
CA GLY A 505 -8.84 -8.81 -19.35
C GLY A 505 -7.72 -7.79 -19.59
N TRP A 506 -8.12 -6.54 -19.66
CA TRP A 506 -7.18 -5.44 -19.84
C TRP A 506 -6.31 -5.27 -18.61
N GLN A 507 -4.99 -5.21 -18.82
CA GLN A 507 -3.99 -4.95 -17.79
C GLN A 507 -3.13 -3.76 -18.19
N ARG A 508 -2.90 -2.86 -17.26
CA ARG A 508 -1.93 -1.79 -17.41
C ARG A 508 -0.52 -2.35 -17.23
N ARG A 509 0.36 -2.07 -18.18
CA ARG A 509 1.79 -2.35 -18.08
C ARG A 509 2.57 -1.04 -18.07
N ARG A 510 3.38 -0.83 -17.04
CA ARG A 510 4.22 0.36 -16.87
C ARG A 510 5.67 -0.09 -16.69
N VAL A 511 6.54 0.31 -17.59
CA VAL A 511 7.95 -0.10 -17.59
C VAL A 511 8.88 1.08 -17.83
N VAL A 512 10.10 0.96 -17.32
CA VAL A 512 11.15 1.95 -17.55
C VAL A 512 11.85 1.65 -18.86
N LEU A 513 11.94 2.65 -19.73
CA LEU A 513 12.67 2.58 -20.99
C LEU A 513 14.05 3.23 -20.83
N PRO A 514 15.09 2.70 -21.49
CA PRO A 514 16.42 3.33 -21.53
C PRO A 514 16.40 4.63 -22.35
N PRO A 515 17.33 5.56 -22.10
CA PRO A 515 17.54 6.70 -22.99
C PRO A 515 17.94 6.23 -24.39
N GLY A 516 17.50 6.93 -25.42
CA GLY A 516 17.78 6.59 -26.81
C GLY A 516 16.89 7.32 -27.79
N ASN A 517 17.09 7.04 -29.06
CA ASN A 517 16.26 7.55 -30.16
C ASN A 517 15.87 6.36 -31.04
N ASP A 518 14.83 5.67 -30.62
CA ASP A 518 14.40 4.40 -31.18
C ASP A 518 12.91 4.39 -31.52
N ARG A 519 12.48 3.36 -32.23
CA ARG A 519 11.06 3.10 -32.50
C ARG A 519 10.52 2.13 -31.45
N LEU A 520 9.28 2.37 -31.03
CA LEU A 520 8.55 1.41 -30.24
C LEU A 520 7.97 0.34 -31.18
N MET A 521 8.38 -0.90 -30.97
CA MET A 521 7.90 -2.05 -31.75
C MET A 521 7.14 -3.02 -30.85
N ILE A 522 5.99 -3.46 -31.31
CA ILE A 522 5.19 -4.48 -30.64
C ILE A 522 4.93 -5.62 -31.63
N SER A 523 5.29 -6.84 -31.24
CA SER A 523 5.26 -8.01 -32.09
C SER A 523 4.47 -9.14 -31.45
N TYR A 524 3.73 -9.90 -32.26
CA TYR A 524 3.00 -11.08 -31.82
C TYR A 524 3.41 -12.29 -32.65
N TYR A 525 3.85 -13.34 -31.96
CA TYR A 525 4.30 -14.59 -32.56
C TYR A 525 3.41 -15.74 -32.10
N THR A 526 2.97 -16.57 -33.02
CA THR A 526 2.27 -17.82 -32.72
C THR A 526 2.89 -19.01 -33.46
N ASN A 527 2.85 -20.16 -32.83
CA ASN A 527 3.26 -21.43 -33.45
C ASN A 527 2.13 -22.10 -34.23
N SER A 528 2.32 -23.38 -34.61
CA SER A 528 1.33 -24.16 -35.37
C SER A 528 0.33 -24.92 -34.50
N SER A 529 0.42 -24.85 -33.18
CA SER A 529 -0.33 -25.74 -32.28
C SER A 529 -1.69 -25.20 -31.88
N ILE A 530 -1.80 -24.48 -30.77
CA ILE A 530 -3.07 -24.05 -30.21
C ILE A 530 -3.32 -22.58 -30.54
N ASN A 531 -4.44 -22.30 -31.21
CA ASN A 531 -4.84 -20.95 -31.46
C ASN A 531 -5.74 -20.43 -30.32
N ARG A 532 -5.35 -19.31 -29.72
CA ARG A 532 -6.06 -18.62 -28.64
C ARG A 532 -6.65 -17.30 -29.12
N GLY A 533 -7.01 -16.39 -28.23
CA GLY A 533 -7.72 -15.15 -28.56
C GLY A 533 -6.90 -14.04 -29.21
N GLY A 534 -5.54 -14.15 -29.23
CA GLY A 534 -4.66 -13.09 -29.71
C GLY A 534 -4.39 -12.00 -28.68
N CYS A 535 -3.90 -10.86 -29.13
CA CYS A 535 -3.57 -9.72 -28.29
C CYS A 535 -4.26 -8.44 -28.76
N TYR A 536 -4.71 -7.64 -27.78
CA TYR A 536 -5.25 -6.31 -27.99
C TYR A 536 -4.37 -5.30 -27.24
N ILE A 537 -4.19 -4.13 -27.83
CA ILE A 537 -3.31 -3.08 -27.32
C ILE A 537 -4.06 -1.76 -27.41
N ASP A 538 -3.98 -0.97 -26.33
CA ASP A 538 -4.68 0.31 -26.24
C ASP A 538 -3.91 1.29 -25.34
N ASN A 539 -4.19 2.58 -25.48
CA ASN A 539 -3.64 3.66 -24.65
C ASN A 539 -2.13 3.55 -24.42
N ILE A 540 -1.38 3.85 -25.47
CA ILE A 540 0.09 3.81 -25.43
C ILE A 540 0.59 5.22 -25.13
N GLU A 541 1.29 5.40 -24.02
CA GLU A 541 1.96 6.66 -23.70
C GLU A 541 3.44 6.40 -23.35
N VAL A 542 4.33 7.21 -23.93
CA VAL A 542 5.74 7.25 -23.55
C VAL A 542 6.05 8.63 -22.99
N LYS A 543 6.60 8.64 -21.79
CA LYS A 543 7.01 9.85 -21.07
C LYS A 543 8.53 9.88 -20.92
N ASP A 544 9.14 11.00 -21.25
CA ASP A 544 10.54 11.31 -20.88
C ASP A 544 10.56 11.83 -19.44
N LEU A 545 11.40 11.26 -18.60
CA LEU A 545 11.57 11.66 -17.21
C LEU A 545 12.63 12.75 -17.11
N ILE A 546 12.24 13.95 -16.71
CA ILE A 546 13.21 15.05 -16.58
C ILE A 546 14.21 14.72 -15.47
N ASN A 547 15.50 14.62 -15.84
CA ASN A 547 16.58 14.16 -14.99
C ASN A 547 16.30 12.81 -14.32
N GLY A 548 15.57 11.92 -15.02
CA GLY A 548 15.24 10.58 -14.55
C GLY A 548 16.50 9.72 -14.39
N GLN A 549 16.72 9.20 -13.20
CA GLN A 549 17.87 8.35 -12.91
C GLN A 549 17.57 7.34 -11.80
N TYR A 550 18.26 6.21 -11.84
CA TYR A 550 18.29 5.32 -10.71
C TYR A 550 19.21 5.89 -9.61
N ILE A 551 18.65 6.20 -8.45
CA ILE A 551 19.43 6.66 -7.29
C ILE A 551 19.93 5.51 -6.43
N ARG A 552 19.34 4.33 -6.58
CA ARG A 552 19.79 3.05 -6.02
C ARG A 552 19.36 1.91 -6.92
N GLU A 553 20.22 0.91 -7.03
CA GLU A 553 19.96 -0.35 -7.70
C GLU A 553 20.42 -1.50 -6.80
N TYR A 554 19.84 -2.67 -7.03
CA TYR A 554 20.16 -3.91 -6.29
C TYR A 554 19.99 -3.79 -4.76
N LEU A 555 19.01 -2.99 -4.32
CA LEU A 555 18.68 -2.83 -2.91
C LEU A 555 17.87 -4.03 -2.42
N SER A 556 18.32 -4.69 -1.36
CA SER A 556 17.61 -5.82 -0.75
C SER A 556 16.55 -5.40 0.27
N ASP A 557 16.65 -4.16 0.78
CA ASP A 557 15.71 -3.61 1.77
C ASP A 557 14.52 -2.93 1.10
N THR A 558 13.39 -2.88 1.77
CA THR A 558 12.18 -2.18 1.34
C THR A 558 12.13 -0.73 1.81
N SER A 559 13.28 -0.13 2.03
CA SER A 559 13.39 1.27 2.40
C SER A 559 14.71 1.89 1.97
N LEU A 560 14.67 3.19 1.68
CA LEU A 560 15.84 3.97 1.31
C LEU A 560 15.83 5.32 2.02
N TYR A 561 16.92 5.65 2.70
CA TYR A 561 17.13 7.00 3.23
C TYR A 561 17.66 7.92 2.13
N VAL A 562 16.96 9.04 1.90
CA VAL A 562 17.34 10.08 0.95
C VAL A 562 17.75 11.33 1.70
N PHE A 563 18.97 11.79 1.46
CA PHE A 563 19.59 12.90 2.18
C PHE A 563 19.98 14.04 1.24
N GLY A 564 19.99 15.25 1.79
CA GLY A 564 20.62 16.40 1.15
C GLY A 564 19.93 16.91 -0.10
N LYS A 565 18.62 16.64 -0.29
CA LYS A 565 17.87 17.18 -1.42
C LYS A 565 17.71 18.70 -1.29
N ILE A 566 17.94 19.38 -2.39
CA ILE A 566 17.72 20.84 -2.50
C ILE A 566 16.21 21.10 -2.69
N ARG A 567 15.83 22.39 -2.62
CA ARG A 567 14.44 22.77 -2.89
C ARG A 567 14.04 22.40 -4.31
N GLY A 568 12.89 21.74 -4.45
CA GLY A 568 12.35 21.30 -5.74
C GLY A 568 11.24 20.28 -5.55
N ASP A 569 10.61 19.92 -6.62
CA ASP A 569 9.67 18.82 -6.71
C ASP A 569 10.40 17.57 -7.19
N TYR A 570 10.25 16.49 -6.46
CA TYR A 570 10.86 15.19 -6.79
C TYR A 570 9.77 14.13 -6.89
N GLY A 571 9.83 13.34 -7.94
CA GLY A 571 9.05 12.12 -8.07
C GLY A 571 9.93 10.91 -7.81
N PHE A 572 9.44 9.96 -7.01
CA PHE A 572 10.13 8.69 -6.76
C PHE A 572 9.24 7.54 -7.15
N ALA A 573 9.82 6.52 -7.77
CA ALA A 573 9.16 5.26 -8.06
C ALA A 573 10.12 4.11 -7.82
N VAL A 574 9.58 2.92 -7.59
CA VAL A 574 10.34 1.71 -7.31
C VAL A 574 9.88 0.59 -8.23
N LEU A 575 10.83 -0.17 -8.74
CA LEU A 575 10.56 -1.45 -9.39
C LEU A 575 11.35 -2.56 -8.69
N ALA A 576 10.83 -3.76 -8.76
CA ALA A 576 11.51 -4.96 -8.32
C ALA A 576 12.10 -5.70 -9.53
N GLU A 577 13.26 -6.30 -9.35
CA GLU A 577 13.92 -7.12 -10.36
C GLU A 577 14.40 -8.44 -9.73
N ASP A 578 14.11 -9.55 -10.38
CA ASP A 578 14.61 -10.86 -9.98
C ASP A 578 16.05 -11.11 -10.46
N LYS A 579 16.63 -12.21 -10.03
CA LYS A 579 18.00 -12.62 -10.44
C LYS A 579 18.13 -12.95 -11.93
N TYR A 580 17.02 -13.11 -12.67
CA TYR A 580 16.99 -13.41 -14.10
C TYR A 580 16.77 -12.15 -14.95
N GLY A 581 16.55 -10.99 -14.30
CA GLY A 581 16.34 -9.71 -14.96
C GLY A 581 14.87 -9.42 -15.30
N ASN A 582 13.90 -10.25 -14.84
CA ASN A 582 12.50 -9.93 -14.99
C ASN A 582 12.13 -8.81 -14.03
N THR A 583 11.40 -7.80 -14.52
CA THR A 583 11.01 -6.65 -13.72
C THR A 583 9.53 -6.62 -13.45
N SER A 584 9.15 -6.16 -12.26
CA SER A 584 7.78 -5.80 -11.92
C SER A 584 7.27 -4.62 -12.76
N ASN A 585 6.00 -4.28 -12.62
CA ASN A 585 5.57 -2.93 -12.99
C ASN A 585 6.29 -1.90 -12.11
N LEU A 586 6.57 -0.73 -12.70
CA LEU A 586 7.01 0.42 -11.94
C LEU A 586 5.85 0.85 -11.01
N SER A 587 6.15 1.14 -9.76
CA SER A 587 5.17 1.70 -8.82
C SER A 587 4.59 3.03 -9.33
N ASP A 588 3.50 3.50 -8.74
CA ASP A 588 3.12 4.90 -8.89
C ASP A 588 4.22 5.80 -8.32
N PHE A 589 4.27 7.04 -8.82
CA PHE A 589 5.21 8.02 -8.30
C PHE A 589 4.70 8.57 -6.97
N THR A 590 5.62 8.66 -6.02
CA THR A 590 5.41 9.42 -4.80
C THR A 590 6.11 10.76 -4.95
N ASP A 591 5.34 11.85 -4.91
CA ASP A 591 5.86 13.20 -5.03
C ASP A 591 6.35 13.71 -3.68
N VAL A 592 7.53 14.32 -3.68
CA VAL A 592 8.14 14.95 -2.51
C VAL A 592 8.47 16.40 -2.82
N LEU A 593 7.65 17.31 -2.29
CA LEU A 593 7.89 18.73 -2.38
C LEU A 593 8.84 19.20 -1.29
N ILE A 594 10.02 19.63 -1.68
CA ILE A 594 10.98 20.26 -0.78
C ILE A 594 10.80 21.78 -0.82
N GLU A 595 9.96 22.32 0.05
CA GLU A 595 9.67 23.75 0.13
C GLU A 595 10.77 24.56 0.78
N ARG A 596 11.48 23.94 1.73
CA ARG A 596 12.55 24.62 2.49
C ARG A 596 13.87 24.45 1.76
N TYR A 597 14.63 25.53 1.68
CA TYR A 597 16.03 25.38 1.37
C TYR A 597 16.67 24.56 2.48
N ALA A 598 17.25 23.41 2.14
CA ALA A 598 18.19 22.73 3.04
C ALA A 598 19.18 23.77 3.55
N ALA A 599 19.84 23.52 4.70
CA ALA A 599 20.91 24.41 5.16
C ALA A 599 21.71 24.87 3.95
N PRO A 600 21.95 26.18 3.77
CA PRO A 600 22.27 26.84 2.49
C PRO A 600 23.47 26.31 1.75
N PHE A 601 24.03 25.22 2.21
CA PHE A 601 25.29 24.72 1.66
C PHE A 601 25.54 23.25 1.97
N SER A 602 25.98 22.53 0.94
CA SER A 602 26.87 21.39 1.13
C SER A 602 28.30 21.93 1.27
N ILE A 603 28.86 21.85 2.46
CA ILE A 603 30.28 22.22 2.70
C ILE A 603 30.99 20.99 3.23
N PRO A 604 32.14 20.59 2.65
CA PRO A 604 33.06 19.73 3.34
C PRO A 604 33.50 20.45 4.63
N SER A 605 33.01 20.01 5.77
CA SER A 605 33.33 20.59 7.08
C SER A 605 33.90 19.47 7.96
N PRO A 606 35.05 19.62 8.59
CA PRO A 606 35.94 20.79 8.53
C PRO A 606 36.80 20.87 7.24
N PHE A 607 37.14 22.09 6.81
CA PHE A 607 38.06 22.34 5.71
C PHE A 607 39.41 22.89 6.19
N GLN A 608 40.48 22.72 5.42
CA GLN A 608 41.81 23.19 5.77
C GLN A 608 42.26 24.42 4.95
N THR A 609 42.28 24.32 3.63
CA THR A 609 42.87 25.34 2.72
C THR A 609 41.83 26.15 2.01
N GLY A 610 40.63 25.64 1.82
CA GLY A 610 39.52 26.29 1.13
C GLY A 610 38.36 25.31 0.98
N CYS A 611 37.18 25.83 0.70
CA CYS A 611 35.99 25.04 0.47
C CYS A 611 35.05 25.70 -0.54
N ASP A 612 34.32 24.88 -1.24
CA ASP A 612 33.23 25.28 -2.11
C ASP A 612 31.93 25.32 -1.31
N ILE A 613 31.26 26.46 -1.32
CA ILE A 613 29.97 26.67 -0.70
C ILE A 613 28.93 26.64 -1.80
N VAL A 614 28.20 25.55 -1.91
CA VAL A 614 27.09 25.41 -2.86
C VAL A 614 25.86 26.05 -2.22
N LEU A 615 25.21 26.96 -2.93
CA LEU A 615 24.11 27.78 -2.45
C LEU A 615 22.82 27.31 -3.07
N ASP A 616 21.79 27.15 -2.26
CA ASP A 616 20.45 26.85 -2.75
C ASP A 616 19.55 28.07 -2.55
N TYR A 617 19.18 28.71 -3.67
CA TYR A 617 18.28 29.88 -3.68
C TYR A 617 17.54 30.00 -5.02
N PRO A 618 16.34 30.61 -5.07
CA PRO A 618 15.59 30.85 -6.29
C PRO A 618 16.38 31.69 -7.31
N ASP A 619 16.33 31.32 -8.59
CA ASP A 619 17.04 32.03 -9.66
C ASP A 619 16.60 33.50 -9.81
N SER A 620 15.40 33.83 -9.37
CA SER A 620 14.90 35.21 -9.35
C SER A 620 15.56 36.12 -8.31
N LEU A 621 16.34 35.55 -7.38
CA LEU A 621 16.98 36.29 -6.30
C LEU A 621 18.45 36.57 -6.62
N GLN A 622 18.93 37.70 -6.10
CA GLN A 622 20.35 38.11 -6.17
C GLN A 622 20.95 38.16 -4.76
N PRO A 623 21.33 36.99 -4.19
CA PRO A 623 21.80 36.93 -2.82
C PRO A 623 23.20 37.52 -2.66
N THR A 624 23.45 38.00 -1.45
CA THR A 624 24.78 38.32 -0.92
C THR A 624 25.12 37.27 0.14
N VAL A 625 26.33 36.71 0.09
CA VAL A 625 26.80 35.78 1.10
C VAL A 625 27.81 36.46 2.02
N ARG A 626 27.61 36.33 3.33
CA ARG A 626 28.51 36.88 4.36
C ARG A 626 28.95 35.80 5.33
N ILE A 627 30.22 35.83 5.64
CA ILE A 627 30.81 34.91 6.63
C ILE A 627 31.13 35.71 7.89
N PHE A 628 30.76 35.15 9.05
CA PHE A 628 30.95 35.77 10.34
C PHE A 628 31.70 34.83 11.30
N SER A 629 32.48 35.39 12.22
CA SER A 629 33.00 34.66 13.36
C SER A 629 31.86 34.34 14.36
N LEU A 630 32.16 33.48 15.35
CA LEU A 630 31.26 33.21 16.47
C LEU A 630 30.87 34.47 17.27
N SER A 631 31.73 35.49 17.29
CA SER A 631 31.47 36.76 17.95
C SER A 631 30.61 37.73 17.11
N GLY A 632 30.14 37.31 15.90
CA GLY A 632 29.34 38.14 15.00
C GLY A 632 30.15 39.10 14.14
N ARG A 633 31.49 39.07 14.20
CA ARG A 633 32.36 39.91 13.37
C ARG A 633 32.31 39.39 11.92
N ALA A 634 32.04 40.29 10.94
CA ALA A 634 32.10 39.95 9.52
C ALA A 634 33.54 39.62 9.11
N ILE A 635 33.73 38.47 8.49
CA ILE A 635 35.00 37.95 8.00
C ILE A 635 35.16 38.22 6.50
N LYS A 636 34.18 37.82 5.69
CA LYS A 636 34.22 38.01 4.23
C LYS A 636 32.81 38.21 3.70
N THR A 637 32.69 38.98 2.62
CA THR A 637 31.43 39.17 1.91
C THR A 637 31.62 38.84 0.43
N PHE A 638 30.72 38.08 -0.12
CA PHE A 638 30.63 37.73 -1.51
C PHE A 638 29.36 38.38 -2.09
N PRO A 639 29.48 39.39 -2.98
CA PRO A 639 28.34 39.97 -3.67
C PRO A 639 27.79 38.95 -4.69
N HIS A 640 26.54 39.13 -5.13
CA HIS A 640 25.91 38.24 -6.11
C HIS A 640 26.75 38.03 -7.37
N ALA A 641 27.41 39.06 -7.87
CA ALA A 641 28.28 38.96 -9.06
C ALA A 641 29.48 38.01 -8.89
N SER A 642 29.81 37.56 -7.68
CA SER A 642 30.86 36.58 -7.41
C SER A 642 30.36 35.17 -7.18
N ILE A 643 29.07 34.95 -7.42
CA ILE A 643 28.42 33.62 -7.29
C ILE A 643 28.27 33.06 -8.67
N GLU A 644 28.99 31.99 -8.99
CA GLU A 644 28.93 31.30 -10.27
C GLU A 644 28.24 29.95 -10.10
N ASN A 645 27.24 29.66 -10.92
CA ASN A 645 26.45 28.42 -10.85
C ASN A 645 25.95 28.06 -9.43
N LYS A 646 25.47 29.09 -8.69
CA LYS A 646 25.07 28.94 -7.28
C LYS A 646 26.18 28.43 -6.36
N GLN A 647 27.43 28.70 -6.71
CA GLN A 647 28.61 28.26 -5.94
C GLN A 647 29.56 29.42 -5.69
N ILE A 648 30.22 29.43 -4.54
CA ILE A 648 31.33 30.30 -4.24
C ILE A 648 32.50 29.47 -3.68
N HIS A 649 33.70 29.83 -4.06
CA HIS A 649 34.90 29.28 -3.44
C HIS A 649 35.38 30.20 -2.30
N TRP A 650 35.48 29.68 -1.08
CA TRP A 650 36.07 30.42 0.03
C TRP A 650 37.43 29.83 0.37
N ASP A 651 38.46 30.62 0.16
CA ASP A 651 39.87 30.29 0.37
C ASP A 651 40.33 30.31 1.87
N GLY A 652 39.37 30.42 2.78
CA GLY A 652 39.64 30.47 4.21
C GLY A 652 40.30 31.78 4.66
N LYS A 653 40.20 32.86 3.85
CA LYS A 653 40.76 34.19 4.18
C LYS A 653 39.67 35.21 4.46
N ASP A 654 40.03 36.26 5.19
CA ASP A 654 39.13 37.40 5.44
C ASP A 654 39.07 38.36 4.26
N GLY A 655 38.28 39.44 4.37
CA GLY A 655 38.12 40.46 3.37
C GLY A 655 39.37 41.29 3.07
N GLN A 656 40.43 41.12 3.87
CA GLN A 656 41.76 41.75 3.68
C GLN A 656 42.80 40.71 3.24
N ASN A 657 42.36 39.56 2.75
CA ASN A 657 43.20 38.45 2.26
C ASN A 657 44.13 37.83 3.34
N ARG A 658 43.79 37.93 4.60
CA ARG A 658 44.52 37.34 5.73
C ARG A 658 43.90 36.00 6.11
N ASP A 659 44.72 35.01 6.44
CA ASP A 659 44.26 33.72 6.93
C ASP A 659 43.48 33.84 8.23
N ILE A 660 42.33 33.20 8.29
CA ILE A 660 41.53 33.11 9.51
C ILE A 660 42.02 31.95 10.38
N GLY A 661 41.72 31.98 11.68
CA GLY A 661 42.04 30.89 12.62
C GLY A 661 41.21 29.63 12.42
N SER A 662 41.66 28.52 13.04
CA SER A 662 40.77 27.38 13.21
C SER A 662 39.58 27.73 14.08
N GLY A 663 38.40 27.22 13.75
CA GLY A 663 37.18 27.52 14.50
C GLY A 663 35.92 27.35 13.70
N LEU A 664 34.80 27.68 14.35
CA LEU A 664 33.46 27.68 13.75
C LEU A 664 33.10 29.08 13.23
N TYR A 665 32.54 29.13 12.06
CA TYR A 665 32.07 30.35 11.40
C TYR A 665 30.62 30.21 10.98
N PHE A 666 29.91 31.35 10.86
CA PHE A 666 28.54 31.38 10.32
C PHE A 666 28.56 31.93 8.89
N VAL A 667 27.78 31.32 8.04
CA VAL A 667 27.57 31.80 6.66
C VAL A 667 26.12 32.25 6.53
N LEU A 668 25.91 33.52 6.22
CA LEU A 668 24.61 34.12 6.00
C LEU A 668 24.40 34.40 4.53
N VAL A 669 23.38 33.83 3.92
CA VAL A 669 22.90 34.17 2.58
C VAL A 669 21.68 35.08 2.73
N LYS A 670 21.67 36.22 2.02
CA LYS A 670 20.57 37.21 2.11
C LYS A 670 20.22 37.80 0.75
N ALA A 671 18.91 37.82 0.41
CA ALA A 671 18.37 38.53 -0.77
C ALA A 671 16.96 39.06 -0.41
N GLY A 672 16.85 40.33 -0.15
CA GLY A 672 15.60 40.95 0.33
C GLY A 672 15.16 40.38 1.67
N SER A 673 13.94 39.78 1.73
CA SER A 673 13.40 39.09 2.88
C SER A 673 13.98 37.65 3.05
N PHE A 674 14.54 37.08 1.99
CA PHE A 674 15.15 35.78 2.01
C PHE A 674 16.44 35.77 2.84
N LYS A 675 16.52 34.86 3.82
CA LYS A 675 17.68 34.70 4.68
C LYS A 675 17.90 33.25 5.01
N MET A 676 19.14 32.79 4.89
CA MET A 676 19.59 31.48 5.32
C MET A 676 20.88 31.61 6.13
N LEU A 677 21.03 30.77 7.16
CA LEU A 677 22.18 30.76 8.06
C LEU A 677 22.71 29.33 8.19
N GLY A 678 23.97 29.13 7.94
CA GLY A 678 24.67 27.87 8.14
C GLY A 678 25.93 28.00 8.96
N LYS A 679 26.56 26.89 9.27
CA LYS A 679 27.80 26.80 10.05
C LYS A 679 28.87 26.10 9.23
N ILE A 680 30.10 26.56 9.35
CA ILE A 680 31.28 25.99 8.71
C ILE A 680 32.42 25.93 9.71
N ALA A 681 33.17 24.84 9.72
CA ALA A 681 34.33 24.66 10.56
C ALA A 681 35.61 24.72 9.72
N ARG A 682 36.59 25.49 10.18
CA ARG A 682 37.96 25.46 9.67
C ARG A 682 38.88 24.75 10.65
N GLN A 683 39.69 23.83 10.12
CA GLN A 683 40.74 23.14 10.83
C GLN A 683 42.09 23.47 10.18
N ARG A 684 43.11 23.84 10.94
CA ARG A 684 44.47 24.02 10.40
C ARG A 684 45.17 22.67 10.26
#